data_5dd9df50425246974964cefb0c3203ba
#
_entry.id   5dd9df50425246974964cefb0c3203ba
#
_cell.length_a   1.000
_cell.length_b   1.000
_cell.length_c   1.000
_cell.angle_alpha   90.00
_cell.angle_beta   90.00
_cell.angle_gamma   90.00
#
_symmetry.space_group_name_H-M   'P 1'
#
loop_
_entity.id
_entity.type
_entity.pdbx_description
1 polymer ?
#
loop_
_entity_poly.entity_id
_entity_poly.type
_entity_poly.pdbx_seq_one_letter_code
_entity_poly.pdbx_strand_id
1 'polypeptide(L)'
;QALNDKYPAKETIFYLFYRQRQWNTVERKWMGWERKRGKLEEFNRLLRGASDTSFVTLDGDLSVLQQTRFIITLDEDTQLPRDAAKRLVGTLAHPLNQAILNAEGSRVIEGYGVLQPRVSIAITSACRSLFASIFAGQTGIDPYPTAVSDIYQDLFSEGIYMGKGIYDVDTFMTVLDGTFPENSVLSHDLLEGSHIRAGMVTDIEMVDSFPAHYLAAAARMHRWIRGDWQLIPWLFRMPYNAAGQRVRNPLTLISRWKILDNMRRSLVPPAVFALLVAGMTVLPGGYGRWLGFSLLVLATPIILYVTDDLRTNWGLLATGSLRWLFPHLRIMFHQMLLSIILIPHQAYLMVDAIVRTLWRLSVTHCRLLDWETAADAERRMRVDMRGYFRTMWPALALAVGATGAIVLTAPMTLLYLSPLLLLWLSSPYAAWLVSQKNTIRPVALTEADKQELLKLARSTWAYFADNVTIDDHFLPPDNYQEQTEATTTDSATDNCLAHRTSPTNVGMYLLSALAAYDLKFITLSDFLYRVSKTLETLEGLPRYYGHWYNWYNTQTKELLSPRYISTVDSGNLAGCFIVLKQGIEEFLQLPDSTLALALELPPGSANQAQQLLERREECQQLMNRLMARVMEMDFKLLFDEKRQLFHIGFQVEVAKLDDAYYDLFASEARLASFIAIAKGDVAEKHWFRMGRQLTQSGDMRALLSWSGTMFEYLMPLLVMRNYPGTLLDETYTAVVRRQQQYGVEVGLPWGVSESGFNARDQQFNYQYLAFGTPGLGLKRGLAADRVVAPYATVLALAVDPAGAMRNIATLKSMGAENKYGMYEALDFTSDRVPRGEKFAIVRSVMAHHQGMSILSIDNILQHNIMQERFHSEPM
;
A
#
# COMPACT_ATOMS: atom_id res chain seq x y z
N GLN A 1 -7.68 -26.90 -12.52
CA GLN A 1 -8.93 -26.91 -13.31
C GLN A 1 -9.73 -25.62 -13.12
N ALA A 2 -10.08 -25.21 -11.91
CA ALA A 2 -10.87 -23.97 -11.65
C ALA A 2 -10.32 -22.69 -12.33
N LEU A 3 -8.99 -22.56 -12.43
CA LEU A 3 -8.39 -21.43 -13.14
C LEU A 3 -8.55 -21.55 -14.66
N ASN A 4 -8.39 -22.73 -15.22
CA ASN A 4 -8.60 -22.94 -16.66
C ASN A 4 -10.07 -22.76 -17.04
N ASP A 5 -11.01 -23.14 -16.15
CA ASP A 5 -12.44 -22.93 -16.33
C ASP A 5 -12.80 -21.42 -16.26
N LYS A 6 -12.16 -20.69 -15.36
CA LYS A 6 -12.36 -19.24 -15.21
C LYS A 6 -11.79 -18.43 -16.40
N TYR A 7 -10.70 -18.89 -16.99
CA TYR A 7 -10.01 -18.23 -18.10
C TYR A 7 -9.95 -19.16 -19.32
N PRO A 8 -11.06 -19.37 -20.02
CA PRO A 8 -11.12 -20.30 -21.14
C PRO A 8 -10.24 -19.83 -22.29
N ALA A 9 -9.36 -20.72 -22.77
CA ALA A 9 -8.52 -20.51 -23.95
C ALA A 9 -8.55 -21.74 -24.84
N LYS A 10 -7.99 -21.62 -26.06
CA LYS A 10 -7.89 -22.78 -26.99
C LYS A 10 -6.99 -23.88 -26.44
N GLU A 11 -6.01 -23.52 -25.64
CA GLU A 11 -5.02 -24.41 -25.04
C GLU A 11 -5.03 -24.24 -23.53
N THR A 12 -4.62 -25.26 -22.77
CA THR A 12 -4.46 -25.17 -21.31
C THR A 12 -3.44 -24.10 -20.95
N ILE A 13 -3.83 -23.14 -20.09
CA ILE A 13 -2.95 -22.05 -19.64
C ILE A 13 -2.30 -22.39 -18.31
N PHE A 14 -3.05 -22.99 -17.38
CA PHE A 14 -2.60 -23.27 -16.02
C PHE A 14 -2.31 -24.75 -15.85
N TYR A 15 -1.07 -25.06 -15.46
CA TYR A 15 -0.58 -26.42 -15.24
C TYR A 15 -0.18 -26.57 -13.78
N LEU A 16 -0.46 -27.73 -13.18
CA LEU A 16 -0.01 -28.09 -11.85
C LEU A 16 1.02 -29.21 -11.95
N PHE A 17 2.25 -28.90 -11.59
CA PHE A 17 3.34 -29.84 -11.53
C PHE A 17 3.65 -30.19 -10.08
N TYR A 18 3.48 -31.48 -9.72
CA TYR A 18 3.89 -32.00 -8.44
C TYR A 18 5.18 -32.79 -8.61
N ARG A 19 6.16 -32.51 -7.74
CA ARG A 19 7.46 -33.16 -7.75
C ARG A 19 7.54 -34.17 -6.60
N GLN A 20 7.82 -35.44 -6.92
CA GLN A 20 7.95 -36.48 -5.90
C GLN A 20 9.22 -36.29 -5.06
N ARG A 21 9.09 -36.56 -3.76
CA ARG A 21 10.25 -36.61 -2.88
C ARG A 21 10.99 -37.92 -3.10
N GLN A 22 12.32 -37.84 -3.15
CA GLN A 22 13.22 -38.97 -3.25
C GLN A 22 14.05 -39.07 -1.99
N TRP A 23 14.47 -40.29 -1.63
CA TRP A 23 15.36 -40.49 -0.50
C TRP A 23 16.79 -40.09 -0.89
N ASN A 24 17.29 -39.06 -0.23
CA ASN A 24 18.67 -38.60 -0.39
C ASN A 24 19.55 -39.35 0.66
N THR A 25 20.48 -40.17 0.18
CA THR A 25 21.36 -41.00 1.05
C THR A 25 22.38 -40.16 1.80
N VAL A 26 22.87 -39.06 1.22
CA VAL A 26 23.84 -38.13 1.82
C VAL A 26 23.16 -37.26 2.90
N GLU A 27 22.01 -36.71 2.58
CA GLU A 27 21.22 -35.85 3.48
C GLU A 27 20.38 -36.67 4.49
N ARG A 28 20.21 -37.97 4.26
CA ARG A 28 19.44 -38.95 5.09
C ARG A 28 18.00 -38.51 5.34
N LYS A 29 17.34 -37.97 4.28
CA LYS A 29 15.93 -37.54 4.37
C LYS A 29 15.24 -37.62 3.01
N TRP A 30 13.89 -37.66 3.07
CA TRP A 30 13.04 -37.53 1.90
C TRP A 30 12.98 -36.07 1.50
N MET A 31 13.42 -35.72 0.28
CA MET A 31 13.42 -34.36 -0.25
C MET A 31 13.28 -34.35 -1.77
N GLY A 32 12.90 -33.23 -2.37
CA GLY A 32 13.05 -33.03 -3.81
C GLY A 32 14.54 -32.98 -4.16
N TRP A 33 14.94 -33.73 -5.18
CA TRP A 33 16.34 -33.79 -5.64
C TRP A 33 16.90 -32.38 -5.85
N GLU A 34 18.05 -32.09 -5.25
CA GLU A 34 18.74 -30.79 -5.31
C GLU A 34 17.87 -29.55 -5.07
N ARG A 35 16.73 -29.69 -4.40
CA ARG A 35 15.80 -28.63 -4.02
C ARG A 35 15.38 -27.73 -5.22
N LYS A 36 15.56 -26.39 -5.14
CA LYS A 36 15.15 -25.44 -6.18
C LYS A 36 16.00 -25.61 -7.44
N ARG A 37 17.31 -25.80 -7.32
CA ARG A 37 18.20 -26.03 -8.45
C ARG A 37 17.76 -27.27 -9.26
N GLY A 38 17.64 -28.42 -8.61
CA GLY A 38 17.19 -29.63 -9.28
C GLY A 38 15.76 -29.54 -9.79
N LYS A 39 14.89 -28.76 -9.13
CA LYS A 39 13.54 -28.49 -9.66
C LYS A 39 13.60 -27.78 -11.00
N LEU A 40 14.46 -26.76 -11.15
CA LEU A 40 14.59 -26.03 -12.42
C LEU A 40 15.24 -26.90 -13.50
N GLU A 41 16.27 -27.64 -13.15
CA GLU A 41 16.99 -28.56 -14.06
C GLU A 41 16.06 -29.67 -14.61
N GLU A 42 15.34 -30.38 -13.71
CA GLU A 42 14.37 -31.41 -14.13
C GLU A 42 13.21 -30.80 -14.94
N PHE A 43 12.76 -29.61 -14.59
CA PHE A 43 11.68 -28.93 -15.30
C PHE A 43 12.12 -28.57 -16.73
N ASN A 44 13.31 -28.00 -16.88
CA ASN A 44 13.86 -27.69 -18.20
C ASN A 44 14.01 -28.96 -19.08
N ARG A 45 14.49 -30.07 -18.50
CA ARG A 45 14.55 -31.36 -19.19
C ARG A 45 13.17 -31.86 -19.61
N LEU A 46 12.18 -31.75 -18.71
CA LEU A 46 10.79 -32.09 -19.00
C LEU A 46 10.24 -31.29 -20.19
N LEU A 47 10.51 -29.97 -20.23
CA LEU A 47 10.11 -29.09 -21.33
C LEU A 47 10.78 -29.45 -22.66
N ARG A 48 11.88 -30.18 -22.65
CA ARG A 48 12.56 -30.72 -23.87
C ARG A 48 12.27 -32.18 -24.11
N GLY A 49 11.21 -32.73 -23.46
CA GLY A 49 10.69 -34.06 -23.72
C GLY A 49 11.35 -35.20 -22.92
N ALA A 50 12.13 -34.90 -21.88
CA ALA A 50 12.65 -35.95 -21.02
C ALA A 50 11.53 -36.61 -20.21
N SER A 51 11.55 -37.93 -20.11
CA SER A 51 10.58 -38.72 -19.33
C SER A 51 11.13 -39.18 -17.97
N ASP A 52 12.42 -39.04 -17.75
CA ASP A 52 13.15 -39.46 -16.53
C ASP A 52 13.18 -38.38 -15.45
N THR A 53 12.07 -37.72 -15.20
CA THR A 53 11.94 -36.64 -14.19
C THR A 53 11.09 -37.10 -13.01
N SER A 54 11.30 -36.47 -11.84
CA SER A 54 10.47 -36.71 -10.65
C SER A 54 9.15 -35.96 -10.67
N PHE A 55 8.83 -35.21 -11.72
CA PHE A 55 7.56 -34.53 -11.89
C PHE A 55 6.42 -35.50 -12.22
N VAL A 56 5.29 -35.29 -11.55
CA VAL A 56 4.01 -35.90 -11.87
C VAL A 56 3.08 -34.79 -12.34
N THR A 57 2.68 -34.86 -13.61
CA THR A 57 1.72 -33.90 -14.15
C THR A 57 0.32 -34.35 -13.76
N LEU A 58 -0.44 -33.48 -13.12
CA LEU A 58 -1.81 -33.78 -12.70
C LEU A 58 -2.84 -33.38 -13.76
N ASP A 59 -2.49 -32.45 -14.68
CA ASP A 59 -3.45 -31.95 -15.67
C ASP A 59 -2.73 -31.22 -16.83
N GLY A 60 -3.20 -31.42 -18.11
CA GLY A 60 -2.80 -30.65 -19.28
C GLY A 60 -1.91 -31.40 -20.29
N ASP A 61 -1.92 -30.91 -21.56
CA ASP A 61 -1.09 -31.39 -22.65
C ASP A 61 0.31 -30.76 -22.59
N LEU A 62 1.33 -31.57 -22.33
CA LEU A 62 2.73 -31.14 -22.24
C LEU A 62 3.37 -30.81 -23.60
N SER A 63 2.79 -31.28 -24.71
CA SER A 63 3.34 -31.04 -26.07
C SER A 63 3.44 -29.54 -26.38
N VAL A 64 2.48 -28.74 -25.91
CA VAL A 64 2.44 -27.29 -26.07
C VAL A 64 3.64 -26.64 -25.38
N LEU A 65 4.09 -27.18 -24.26
CA LEU A 65 5.17 -26.61 -23.44
C LEU A 65 6.57 -26.85 -24.04
N GLN A 66 6.74 -27.79 -24.99
CA GLN A 66 8.04 -28.10 -25.63
C GLN A 66 8.64 -26.93 -26.39
N GLN A 67 7.80 -25.98 -26.83
CA GLN A 67 8.23 -24.76 -27.52
C GLN A 67 8.56 -23.60 -26.57
N THR A 68 8.46 -23.81 -25.25
CA THR A 68 8.78 -22.76 -24.27
C THR A 68 10.24 -22.33 -24.38
N ARG A 69 10.45 -21.06 -24.70
CA ARG A 69 11.78 -20.45 -24.80
C ARG A 69 12.23 -19.79 -23.50
N PHE A 70 11.33 -19.11 -22.81
CA PHE A 70 11.63 -18.34 -21.63
C PHE A 70 10.86 -18.84 -20.41
N ILE A 71 11.52 -18.83 -19.25
CA ILE A 71 10.90 -19.13 -17.96
C ILE A 71 11.11 -17.95 -17.03
N ILE A 72 10.02 -17.53 -16.36
CA ILE A 72 10.07 -16.57 -15.26
C ILE A 72 9.96 -17.34 -13.96
N THR A 73 10.97 -17.22 -13.10
CA THR A 73 11.00 -17.83 -11.77
C THR A 73 10.55 -16.86 -10.69
N LEU A 74 9.66 -17.35 -9.81
CA LEU A 74 9.17 -16.60 -8.64
C LEU A 74 9.32 -17.47 -7.39
N ASP A 75 9.58 -16.86 -6.25
CA ASP A 75 9.44 -17.52 -4.95
C ASP A 75 7.98 -17.46 -4.48
N GLU A 76 7.63 -18.22 -3.43
CA GLU A 76 6.27 -18.30 -2.89
C GLU A 76 5.73 -16.93 -2.44
N ASP A 77 6.60 -16.05 -1.97
CA ASP A 77 6.28 -14.71 -1.45
C ASP A 77 6.50 -13.58 -2.45
N THR A 78 6.88 -13.90 -3.70
CA THR A 78 7.14 -12.91 -4.75
C THR A 78 5.88 -12.60 -5.55
N GLN A 79 5.53 -11.33 -5.64
CA GLN A 79 4.45 -10.82 -6.47
C GLN A 79 5.01 -10.31 -7.80
N LEU A 80 4.33 -10.66 -8.89
CA LEU A 80 4.64 -10.21 -10.25
C LEU A 80 3.68 -9.08 -10.63
N PRO A 81 4.14 -7.82 -10.68
CA PRO A 81 3.31 -6.70 -11.10
C PRO A 81 2.81 -6.85 -12.54
N ARG A 82 1.70 -6.18 -12.85
CA ARG A 82 1.12 -6.17 -14.19
C ARG A 82 2.15 -5.71 -15.23
N ASP A 83 2.13 -6.34 -16.40
CA ASP A 83 3.03 -6.12 -17.53
C ASP A 83 4.51 -6.47 -17.28
N ALA A 84 4.94 -6.79 -16.05
CA ALA A 84 6.32 -7.14 -15.76
C ALA A 84 6.79 -8.37 -16.56
N ALA A 85 5.96 -9.41 -16.66
CA ALA A 85 6.26 -10.59 -17.47
C ALA A 85 6.47 -10.24 -18.94
N LYS A 86 5.56 -9.45 -19.54
CA LYS A 86 5.65 -9.02 -20.93
C LYS A 86 6.92 -8.20 -21.20
N ARG A 87 7.24 -7.30 -20.30
CA ARG A 87 8.45 -6.46 -20.39
C ARG A 87 9.72 -7.30 -20.27
N LEU A 88 9.77 -8.24 -19.31
CA LEU A 88 10.90 -9.16 -19.15
C LEU A 88 11.14 -10.00 -20.41
N VAL A 89 10.07 -10.58 -20.97
CA VAL A 89 10.15 -11.34 -22.23
C VAL A 89 10.65 -10.45 -23.37
N GLY A 90 10.07 -9.26 -23.54
CA GLY A 90 10.49 -8.32 -24.58
C GLY A 90 11.96 -7.88 -24.45
N THR A 91 12.44 -7.69 -23.21
CA THR A 91 13.82 -7.30 -22.95
C THR A 91 14.79 -8.46 -23.25
N LEU A 92 14.51 -9.69 -22.79
CA LEU A 92 15.41 -10.83 -23.03
C LEU A 92 15.38 -11.29 -24.49
N ALA A 93 14.22 -11.15 -25.18
CA ALA A 93 14.09 -11.49 -26.59
C ALA A 93 14.74 -10.47 -27.53
N HIS A 94 15.13 -9.28 -27.03
CA HIS A 94 15.76 -8.25 -27.86
C HIS A 94 17.09 -8.76 -28.46
N PRO A 95 17.36 -8.55 -29.76
CA PRO A 95 18.54 -9.10 -30.44
C PRO A 95 19.87 -8.80 -29.78
N LEU A 96 20.05 -7.61 -29.20
CA LEU A 96 21.29 -7.22 -28.50
C LEU A 96 21.46 -7.89 -27.14
N ASN A 97 20.41 -8.52 -26.60
CA ASN A 97 20.43 -9.18 -25.31
C ASN A 97 20.54 -10.71 -25.43
N GLN A 98 20.49 -11.25 -26.64
CA GLN A 98 20.63 -12.69 -26.87
C GLN A 98 21.99 -13.20 -26.44
N ALA A 99 21.98 -14.33 -25.74
CA ALA A 99 23.20 -14.92 -25.18
C ALA A 99 24.10 -15.48 -26.28
N ILE A 100 25.37 -15.10 -26.26
CA ILE A 100 26.43 -15.68 -27.09
C ILE A 100 27.39 -16.44 -26.17
N LEU A 101 27.59 -17.73 -26.47
CA LEU A 101 28.43 -18.62 -25.68
C LEU A 101 29.91 -18.52 -26.09
N ASN A 102 30.80 -18.83 -25.14
CA ASN A 102 32.20 -19.06 -25.47
C ASN A 102 32.37 -20.34 -26.34
N ALA A 103 33.55 -20.54 -26.94
CA ALA A 103 33.79 -21.68 -27.81
C ALA A 103 33.61 -23.07 -27.15
N GLU A 104 33.71 -23.13 -25.81
CA GLU A 104 33.56 -24.36 -25.03
C GLU A 104 32.09 -24.59 -24.57
N GLY A 105 31.17 -23.64 -24.82
CA GLY A 105 29.77 -23.72 -24.35
C GLY A 105 29.58 -23.59 -22.85
N SER A 106 30.65 -23.25 -22.09
CA SER A 106 30.65 -23.28 -20.63
C SER A 106 30.25 -21.96 -19.97
N ARG A 107 30.09 -20.88 -20.75
CA ARG A 107 29.73 -19.55 -20.25
C ARG A 107 29.19 -18.63 -21.35
N VAL A 108 28.28 -17.74 -20.99
CA VAL A 108 27.85 -16.60 -21.82
C VAL A 108 28.92 -15.50 -21.79
N ILE A 109 29.33 -15.00 -22.96
CA ILE A 109 30.35 -13.94 -23.12
C ILE A 109 29.74 -12.61 -23.58
N GLU A 110 28.70 -12.62 -24.37
CA GLU A 110 27.92 -11.44 -24.78
C GLU A 110 26.43 -11.71 -24.63
N GLY A 111 25.64 -10.65 -24.50
CA GLY A 111 24.22 -10.78 -24.19
C GLY A 111 23.99 -11.30 -22.77
N TYR A 112 22.82 -11.87 -22.51
CA TYR A 112 22.39 -12.33 -21.20
C TYR A 112 21.60 -13.64 -21.33
N GLY A 113 21.92 -14.64 -20.52
CA GLY A 113 21.13 -15.86 -20.40
C GLY A 113 20.02 -15.74 -19.36
N VAL A 114 20.16 -14.77 -18.43
CA VAL A 114 19.17 -14.48 -17.38
C VAL A 114 19.07 -12.98 -17.13
N LEU A 115 17.87 -12.49 -16.90
CA LEU A 115 17.64 -11.11 -16.43
C LEU A 115 17.08 -11.12 -15.01
N GLN A 116 17.66 -10.28 -14.17
CA GLN A 116 17.24 -10.01 -12.79
C GLN A 116 16.49 -8.67 -12.75
N PRO A 117 15.17 -8.67 -12.51
CA PRO A 117 14.45 -7.42 -12.24
C PRO A 117 14.79 -6.86 -10.86
N ARG A 118 14.52 -5.59 -10.66
CA ARG A 118 14.59 -4.97 -9.33
C ARG A 118 13.62 -5.66 -8.38
N VAL A 119 14.04 -5.93 -7.15
CA VAL A 119 13.17 -6.49 -6.11
C VAL A 119 12.95 -5.44 -5.03
N SER A 120 11.70 -5.08 -4.81
CA SER A 120 11.27 -4.21 -3.72
C SER A 120 10.48 -4.99 -2.68
N ILE A 121 10.21 -4.36 -1.55
CA ILE A 121 9.47 -4.98 -0.45
C ILE A 121 8.02 -4.49 -0.45
N ALA A 122 7.07 -5.41 -0.29
CA ALA A 122 5.66 -5.08 -0.13
C ALA A 122 5.45 -4.15 1.07
N ILE A 123 4.75 -3.03 0.85
CA ILE A 123 4.46 -2.05 1.91
C ILE A 123 3.76 -2.70 3.10
N THR A 124 2.84 -3.62 2.84
CA THR A 124 2.11 -4.37 3.87
C THR A 124 3.00 -5.21 4.76
N SER A 125 4.11 -5.76 4.25
CA SER A 125 5.07 -6.51 5.07
C SER A 125 6.05 -5.58 5.79
N ALA A 126 6.42 -4.45 5.18
CA ALA A 126 7.28 -3.44 5.80
C ALA A 126 6.63 -2.75 7.01
N CYS A 127 5.30 -2.59 7.01
CA CYS A 127 4.57 -1.94 8.10
C CYS A 127 4.15 -2.89 9.24
N ARG A 128 4.41 -4.21 9.15
CA ARG A 128 3.95 -5.20 10.12
C ARG A 128 4.55 -5.07 11.52
N SER A 129 5.76 -4.55 11.64
CA SER A 129 6.45 -4.34 12.92
C SER A 129 7.43 -3.18 12.83
N LEU A 130 7.88 -2.66 13.98
CA LEU A 130 8.94 -1.65 14.02
C LEU A 130 10.24 -2.17 13.41
N PHE A 131 10.58 -3.45 13.66
CA PHE A 131 11.74 -4.10 13.03
C PHE A 131 11.64 -4.09 11.50
N ALA A 132 10.49 -4.50 10.95
CA ALA A 132 10.29 -4.50 9.51
C ALA A 132 10.37 -3.07 8.93
N SER A 133 9.74 -2.06 9.56
CA SER A 133 9.76 -0.68 9.08
C SER A 133 11.18 -0.06 9.05
N ILE A 134 12.05 -0.48 9.97
CA ILE A 134 13.45 -0.03 10.04
C ILE A 134 14.33 -0.74 8.99
N PHE A 135 14.15 -2.06 8.77
CA PHE A 135 15.09 -2.87 7.98
C PHE A 135 14.59 -3.29 6.59
N ALA A 136 13.31 -3.10 6.26
CA ALA A 136 12.76 -3.53 4.97
C ALA A 136 13.33 -2.77 3.75
N GLY A 137 13.90 -1.58 3.94
CA GLY A 137 14.46 -0.77 2.86
C GLY A 137 13.37 -0.14 1.98
N GLN A 138 13.61 -0.11 0.64
CA GLN A 138 12.63 0.44 -0.31
C GLN A 138 11.40 -0.46 -0.40
N THR A 139 10.22 0.14 -0.36
CA THR A 139 8.93 -0.55 -0.38
C THR A 139 8.03 0.00 -1.47
N GLY A 140 7.10 -0.85 -1.93
CA GLY A 140 6.02 -0.48 -2.84
C GLY A 140 6.38 -0.53 -4.31
N ILE A 141 5.36 -0.35 -5.15
CA ILE A 141 5.53 -0.12 -6.59
C ILE A 141 5.72 1.37 -6.77
N ASP A 142 6.93 1.80 -7.03
CA ASP A 142 7.23 3.20 -7.33
C ASP A 142 7.19 3.40 -8.84
N PRO A 143 6.28 4.24 -9.39
CA PRO A 143 6.25 4.57 -10.81
C PRO A 143 7.42 5.46 -11.25
N TYR A 144 8.08 6.12 -10.29
CA TYR A 144 9.33 6.85 -10.51
C TYR A 144 10.47 6.08 -9.84
N PRO A 145 10.94 4.97 -10.46
CA PRO A 145 12.06 4.25 -9.91
C PRO A 145 13.21 5.24 -9.81
N THR A 146 13.62 5.53 -8.61
CA THR A 146 14.95 6.08 -8.40
C THR A 146 15.87 5.16 -9.17
N ALA A 147 16.58 5.70 -10.16
CA ALA A 147 17.53 4.93 -10.95
C ALA A 147 18.48 4.22 -9.97
N VAL A 148 18.19 2.95 -9.70
CA VAL A 148 19.08 2.14 -8.89
C VAL A 148 20.18 1.72 -9.82
N SER A 149 21.30 2.44 -9.76
CA SER A 149 22.54 2.05 -10.41
C SER A 149 23.06 0.79 -9.73
N ASP A 150 23.18 -0.30 -10.48
CA ASP A 150 23.95 -1.47 -10.05
C ASP A 150 25.38 -1.28 -10.58
N ILE A 151 26.31 -1.07 -9.67
CA ILE A 151 27.72 -0.82 -10.02
C ILE A 151 28.34 -1.94 -10.86
N TYR A 152 27.92 -3.18 -10.66
CA TYR A 152 28.39 -4.31 -11.47
C TYR A 152 27.81 -4.27 -12.88
N GLN A 153 26.52 -3.96 -13.01
CA GLN A 153 25.88 -3.80 -14.32
C GLN A 153 26.47 -2.62 -15.08
N ASP A 154 26.67 -1.49 -14.42
CA ASP A 154 27.13 -0.25 -15.06
C ASP A 154 28.60 -0.32 -15.49
N LEU A 155 29.48 -0.92 -14.67
CA LEU A 155 30.93 -0.99 -14.96
C LEU A 155 31.33 -2.24 -15.71
N PHE A 156 30.64 -3.37 -15.54
CA PHE A 156 31.04 -4.66 -16.09
C PHE A 156 30.01 -5.28 -17.00
N SER A 157 28.86 -4.61 -17.20
CA SER A 157 27.71 -5.11 -18.00
C SER A 157 27.23 -6.50 -17.56
N GLU A 158 27.34 -6.79 -16.26
CA GLU A 158 26.79 -8.00 -15.65
C GLU A 158 26.30 -7.75 -14.23
N GLY A 159 25.04 -8.07 -13.94
CA GLY A 159 24.43 -7.93 -12.63
C GLY A 159 24.63 -9.15 -11.72
N ILE A 160 23.80 -9.24 -10.68
CA ILE A 160 23.74 -10.37 -9.74
C ILE A 160 22.37 -11.02 -9.87
N TYR A 161 22.31 -12.33 -10.09
CA TYR A 161 21.07 -13.09 -10.09
C TYR A 161 20.74 -13.59 -8.67
N MET A 162 19.50 -13.43 -8.25
CA MET A 162 19.00 -13.77 -6.91
C MET A 162 17.91 -14.84 -6.93
N GLY A 163 17.82 -15.60 -8.03
CA GLY A 163 16.86 -16.70 -8.16
C GLY A 163 15.44 -16.28 -8.58
N LYS A 164 15.24 -15.01 -8.92
CA LYS A 164 13.95 -14.45 -9.37
C LYS A 164 14.17 -13.63 -10.62
N GLY A 165 13.51 -13.98 -11.69
CA GLY A 165 13.69 -13.29 -12.96
C GLY A 165 13.34 -14.18 -14.15
N ILE A 166 13.85 -13.83 -15.32
CA ILE A 166 13.59 -14.56 -16.55
C ILE A 166 14.89 -15.13 -17.13
N TYR A 167 14.86 -16.36 -17.60
CA TYR A 167 15.98 -16.97 -18.30
C TYR A 167 15.55 -17.65 -19.60
N ASP A 168 16.53 -17.78 -20.53
CA ASP A 168 16.40 -18.56 -21.77
C ASP A 168 16.70 -20.03 -21.45
N VAL A 169 15.74 -20.92 -21.76
CA VAL A 169 15.80 -22.36 -21.39
C VAL A 169 17.01 -23.07 -22.04
N ASP A 170 17.24 -22.83 -23.32
CA ASP A 170 18.29 -23.53 -24.06
C ASP A 170 19.69 -23.07 -23.61
N THR A 171 19.86 -21.77 -23.38
CA THR A 171 21.08 -21.21 -22.79
C THR A 171 21.35 -21.78 -21.40
N PHE A 172 20.30 -21.82 -20.54
CA PHE A 172 20.38 -22.34 -19.19
C PHE A 172 20.83 -23.81 -19.18
N MET A 173 20.18 -24.64 -20.00
CA MET A 173 20.54 -26.08 -20.11
C MET A 173 21.95 -26.29 -20.69
N THR A 174 22.30 -25.61 -21.79
CA THR A 174 23.60 -25.80 -22.43
C THR A 174 24.78 -25.46 -21.50
N VAL A 175 24.63 -24.42 -20.69
CA VAL A 175 25.73 -23.90 -19.83
C VAL A 175 25.79 -24.59 -18.48
N LEU A 176 24.64 -24.96 -17.90
CA LEU A 176 24.58 -25.37 -16.49
C LEU A 176 24.45 -26.90 -16.32
N ASP A 177 24.03 -27.63 -17.35
CA ASP A 177 23.90 -29.09 -17.24
C ASP A 177 25.26 -29.71 -16.91
N GLY A 178 25.27 -30.59 -15.89
CA GLY A 178 26.48 -31.25 -15.41
C GLY A 178 27.57 -30.35 -14.78
N THR A 179 27.29 -29.06 -14.56
CA THR A 179 28.29 -28.10 -14.06
C THR A 179 28.50 -28.19 -12.53
N PHE A 180 27.46 -28.45 -11.75
CA PHE A 180 27.53 -28.43 -10.30
C PHE A 180 27.47 -29.83 -9.67
N PRO A 181 28.36 -30.17 -8.70
CA PRO A 181 28.29 -31.43 -7.98
C PRO A 181 26.97 -31.56 -7.22
N GLU A 182 26.45 -32.79 -7.13
CA GLU A 182 25.27 -33.09 -6.30
C GLU A 182 25.55 -32.87 -4.82
N ASN A 183 24.50 -32.54 -4.07
CA ASN A 183 24.51 -32.32 -2.62
C ASN A 183 25.52 -31.25 -2.14
N SER A 184 25.93 -30.28 -3.00
CA SER A 184 27.01 -29.37 -2.68
C SER A 184 26.59 -27.90 -2.51
N VAL A 185 25.57 -27.44 -3.26
CA VAL A 185 25.22 -26.02 -3.36
C VAL A 185 23.76 -25.76 -2.97
N LEU A 186 23.58 -25.00 -1.90
CA LEU A 186 22.26 -24.56 -1.43
C LEU A 186 21.81 -23.26 -2.13
N SER A 187 22.73 -22.27 -2.21
CA SER A 187 22.49 -20.97 -2.85
C SER A 187 23.17 -20.95 -4.22
N HIS A 188 22.45 -21.46 -5.22
CA HIS A 188 22.97 -21.66 -6.58
C HIS A 188 22.86 -20.42 -7.47
N ASP A 189 21.98 -19.47 -7.11
CA ASP A 189 21.56 -18.36 -7.96
C ASP A 189 22.75 -17.51 -8.44
N LEU A 190 23.68 -17.15 -7.53
CA LEU A 190 24.87 -16.37 -7.88
C LEU A 190 25.79 -17.09 -8.86
N LEU A 191 25.93 -18.42 -8.71
CA LEU A 191 26.73 -19.22 -9.64
C LEU A 191 26.07 -19.35 -11.01
N GLU A 192 24.79 -19.65 -11.05
CA GLU A 192 24.01 -19.71 -12.29
C GLU A 192 24.14 -18.38 -13.04
N GLY A 193 23.81 -17.24 -12.36
CA GLY A 193 23.93 -15.91 -12.96
C GLY A 193 25.35 -15.56 -13.44
N SER A 194 26.39 -16.10 -12.78
CA SER A 194 27.78 -15.89 -13.18
C SER A 194 28.19 -16.70 -14.42
N HIS A 195 27.58 -17.88 -14.63
CA HIS A 195 27.84 -18.70 -15.82
C HIS A 195 27.04 -18.24 -17.04
N ILE A 196 25.74 -17.95 -16.82
CA ILE A 196 24.82 -17.55 -17.90
C ILE A 196 24.72 -16.03 -18.09
N ARG A 197 25.59 -15.27 -17.40
CA ARG A 197 25.68 -13.79 -17.41
C ARG A 197 24.34 -13.12 -17.12
N ALA A 198 24.16 -12.74 -15.87
CA ALA A 198 22.96 -12.03 -15.42
C ALA A 198 22.97 -10.57 -15.88
N GLY A 199 21.85 -10.10 -16.44
CA GLY A 199 21.59 -8.69 -16.72
C GLY A 199 20.65 -8.11 -15.66
N MET A 200 20.98 -6.95 -15.06
CA MET A 200 20.09 -6.23 -14.16
C MET A 200 19.12 -5.35 -14.94
N VAL A 201 17.82 -5.47 -14.68
CA VAL A 201 16.77 -4.66 -15.30
C VAL A 201 16.11 -3.83 -14.21
N THR A 202 16.49 -2.55 -14.11
CA THR A 202 16.10 -1.68 -13.02
C THR A 202 14.72 -1.05 -13.17
N ASP A 203 14.21 -0.98 -14.41
CA ASP A 203 12.90 -0.43 -14.76
C ASP A 203 11.76 -1.45 -14.69
N ILE A 204 12.06 -2.73 -14.40
CA ILE A 204 11.08 -3.78 -14.15
C ILE A 204 11.21 -4.22 -12.70
N GLU A 205 10.06 -4.29 -12.00
CA GLU A 205 10.01 -4.56 -10.57
C GLU A 205 9.28 -5.86 -10.26
N MET A 206 9.77 -6.59 -9.28
CA MET A 206 9.09 -7.66 -8.54
C MET A 206 8.98 -7.26 -7.08
N VAL A 207 7.93 -7.72 -6.38
CA VAL A 207 7.66 -7.32 -5.00
C VAL A 207 7.71 -8.53 -4.08
N ASP A 208 8.56 -8.47 -3.05
CA ASP A 208 8.77 -9.52 -2.05
C ASP A 208 8.17 -9.19 -0.69
N SER A 209 8.03 -10.21 0.15
CA SER A 209 7.74 -10.06 1.57
C SER A 209 9.00 -9.87 2.40
N PHE A 210 8.88 -9.17 3.53
CA PHE A 210 9.93 -9.01 4.54
C PHE A 210 9.51 -9.63 5.87
N PRO A 211 10.41 -10.34 6.59
CA PRO A 211 10.10 -10.93 7.89
C PRO A 211 9.69 -9.87 8.92
N ALA A 212 8.57 -10.09 9.60
CA ALA A 212 8.11 -9.18 10.66
C ALA A 212 8.93 -9.29 11.94
N HIS A 213 9.58 -10.46 12.18
CA HIS A 213 10.31 -10.76 13.41
C HIS A 213 11.81 -10.84 13.18
N TYR A 214 12.59 -10.25 14.08
CA TYR A 214 14.06 -10.33 14.04
C TYR A 214 14.58 -11.77 13.96
N LEU A 215 14.02 -12.70 14.73
CA LEU A 215 14.49 -14.09 14.71
C LEU A 215 14.27 -14.77 13.36
N ALA A 216 13.17 -14.46 12.66
CA ALA A 216 12.92 -14.97 11.32
C ALA A 216 13.94 -14.40 10.29
N ALA A 217 14.25 -13.12 10.41
CA ALA A 217 15.29 -12.46 9.61
C ALA A 217 16.68 -13.05 9.91
N ALA A 218 17.00 -13.31 11.18
CA ALA A 218 18.24 -13.93 11.61
C ALA A 218 18.40 -15.37 11.06
N ALA A 219 17.34 -16.17 11.10
CA ALA A 219 17.35 -17.51 10.51
C ALA A 219 17.52 -17.47 8.98
N ARG A 220 16.90 -16.50 8.29
CA ARG A 220 17.08 -16.26 6.85
C ARG A 220 18.54 -15.87 6.55
N MET A 221 19.13 -14.96 7.32
CA MET A 221 20.53 -14.55 7.19
C MET A 221 21.49 -15.73 7.40
N HIS A 222 21.29 -16.53 8.43
CA HIS A 222 22.08 -17.72 8.69
C HIS A 222 22.10 -18.71 7.51
N ARG A 223 20.96 -18.89 6.82
CA ARG A 223 20.87 -19.72 5.62
C ARG A 223 21.67 -19.13 4.45
N TRP A 224 21.55 -17.83 4.21
CA TRP A 224 22.29 -17.16 3.14
C TRP A 224 23.78 -17.25 3.34
N ILE A 225 24.27 -17.00 4.55
CA ILE A 225 25.71 -17.12 4.87
C ILE A 225 26.19 -18.55 4.62
N ARG A 226 25.43 -19.58 5.03
CA ARG A 226 25.81 -20.97 4.71
C ARG A 226 25.91 -21.19 3.20
N GLY A 227 24.99 -20.68 2.43
CA GLY A 227 25.02 -20.75 0.96
C GLY A 227 26.24 -20.04 0.37
N ASP A 228 26.54 -18.81 0.82
CA ASP A 228 27.71 -18.05 0.34
C ASP A 228 29.01 -18.79 0.60
N TRP A 229 29.19 -19.38 1.78
CA TRP A 229 30.42 -20.09 2.15
C TRP A 229 30.54 -21.47 1.47
N GLN A 230 29.46 -22.04 0.97
CA GLN A 230 29.52 -23.24 0.10
C GLN A 230 30.14 -22.94 -1.25
N LEU A 231 30.22 -21.70 -1.67
CA LEU A 231 30.78 -21.29 -2.96
C LEU A 231 32.31 -21.17 -2.96
N ILE A 232 33.00 -21.42 -1.85
CA ILE A 232 34.49 -21.40 -1.74
C ILE A 232 35.20 -22.16 -2.87
N PRO A 233 34.78 -23.37 -3.27
CA PRO A 233 35.49 -24.12 -4.34
C PRO A 233 35.56 -23.34 -5.64
N TRP A 234 34.59 -22.50 -5.97
CA TRP A 234 34.56 -21.68 -7.19
C TRP A 234 35.46 -20.45 -7.16
N LEU A 235 36.10 -20.12 -6.02
CA LEU A 235 37.18 -19.13 -5.97
C LEU A 235 38.46 -19.65 -6.58
N PHE A 236 38.66 -20.97 -6.63
CA PHE A 236 39.88 -21.64 -7.13
C PHE A 236 39.79 -21.93 -8.64
N ARG A 237 40.95 -22.24 -9.20
CA ARG A 237 41.12 -22.48 -10.67
C ARG A 237 40.42 -23.76 -11.17
N MET A 238 40.25 -24.77 -10.32
CA MET A 238 39.86 -26.13 -10.70
C MET A 238 38.74 -26.64 -9.74
N PRO A 239 37.49 -26.15 -9.82
CA PRO A 239 36.36 -26.73 -9.09
C PRO A 239 36.02 -28.11 -9.65
N TYR A 240 35.19 -28.86 -8.90
CA TYR A 240 34.66 -30.14 -9.36
C TYR A 240 33.33 -29.89 -10.12
N ASN A 241 33.11 -30.67 -11.16
CA ASN A 241 31.84 -30.75 -11.90
C ASN A 241 30.94 -31.85 -11.29
N ALA A 242 29.75 -32.06 -11.88
CA ALA A 242 28.78 -33.08 -11.44
C ALA A 242 29.36 -34.52 -11.50
N ALA A 243 30.26 -34.80 -12.43
CA ALA A 243 30.95 -36.10 -12.56
C ALA A 243 32.11 -36.27 -11.57
N GLY A 244 32.35 -35.32 -10.65
CA GLY A 244 33.45 -35.35 -9.71
C GLY A 244 34.81 -35.07 -10.30
N GLN A 245 34.89 -34.56 -11.53
CA GLN A 245 36.13 -34.24 -12.22
C GLN A 245 36.53 -32.79 -11.97
N ARG A 246 37.83 -32.51 -11.86
CA ARG A 246 38.35 -31.16 -11.78
C ARG A 246 38.34 -30.51 -13.17
N VAL A 247 37.57 -29.46 -13.34
CA VAL A 247 37.42 -28.70 -14.59
C VAL A 247 38.00 -27.29 -14.44
N ARG A 248 38.45 -26.70 -15.54
CA ARG A 248 38.88 -25.31 -15.53
C ARG A 248 37.72 -24.40 -15.20
N ASN A 249 37.90 -23.58 -14.19
CA ASN A 249 36.84 -22.66 -13.75
C ASN A 249 36.55 -21.59 -14.82
N PRO A 250 35.34 -21.53 -15.42
CA PRO A 250 35.00 -20.56 -16.46
C PRO A 250 34.69 -19.16 -15.92
N LEU A 251 34.53 -18.98 -14.57
CA LEU A 251 34.16 -17.73 -13.96
C LEU A 251 35.20 -16.64 -14.14
N THR A 252 34.70 -15.41 -14.42
CA THR A 252 35.54 -14.21 -14.51
C THR A 252 36.11 -13.82 -13.16
N LEU A 253 37.08 -12.91 -13.14
CA LEU A 253 37.61 -12.34 -11.91
C LEU A 253 36.51 -11.58 -11.15
N ILE A 254 35.64 -10.87 -11.87
CA ILE A 254 34.55 -10.13 -11.26
C ILE A 254 33.50 -11.08 -10.64
N SER A 255 33.19 -12.21 -11.28
CA SER A 255 32.28 -13.21 -10.71
C SER A 255 32.85 -13.82 -9.43
N ARG A 256 34.16 -14.12 -9.39
CA ARG A 256 34.85 -14.58 -8.17
C ARG A 256 34.92 -13.50 -7.09
N TRP A 257 35.07 -12.24 -7.49
CA TRP A 257 34.99 -11.11 -6.56
C TRP A 257 33.60 -11.02 -5.91
N LYS A 258 32.51 -11.18 -6.67
CA LYS A 258 31.14 -11.18 -6.12
C LYS A 258 30.97 -12.27 -5.04
N ILE A 259 31.49 -13.47 -5.29
CA ILE A 259 31.49 -14.56 -4.27
C ILE A 259 32.29 -14.13 -3.03
N LEU A 260 33.52 -13.61 -3.21
CA LEU A 260 34.37 -13.19 -2.11
C LEU A 260 33.75 -12.02 -1.32
N ASP A 261 33.09 -11.08 -2.00
CA ASP A 261 32.46 -9.93 -1.36
C ASP A 261 31.26 -10.35 -0.47
N ASN A 262 30.44 -11.33 -0.91
CA ASN A 262 29.38 -11.88 -0.07
C ASN A 262 29.96 -12.55 1.19
N MET A 263 31.02 -13.34 1.04
CA MET A 263 31.71 -13.96 2.18
C MET A 263 32.27 -12.88 3.12
N ARG A 264 32.95 -11.85 2.57
CA ARG A 264 33.51 -10.75 3.36
C ARG A 264 32.44 -10.02 4.21
N ARG A 265 31.27 -9.78 3.65
CA ARG A 265 30.15 -9.13 4.37
C ARG A 265 29.76 -9.90 5.63
N SER A 266 29.77 -11.24 5.58
CA SER A 266 29.45 -12.08 6.73
C SER A 266 30.52 -12.05 7.84
N LEU A 267 31.74 -11.56 7.54
CA LEU A 267 32.81 -11.40 8.55
C LEU A 267 32.74 -10.06 9.29
N VAL A 268 32.00 -9.07 8.80
CA VAL A 268 31.99 -7.71 9.39
C VAL A 268 31.46 -7.70 10.83
N PRO A 269 30.28 -8.24 11.19
CA PRO A 269 29.83 -8.26 12.58
C PRO A 269 30.72 -9.03 13.55
N PRO A 270 31.23 -10.24 13.23
CA PRO A 270 32.23 -10.91 14.06
C PRO A 270 33.51 -10.09 14.27
N ALA A 271 34.03 -9.47 13.21
CA ALA A 271 35.25 -8.66 13.29
C ALA A 271 35.03 -7.40 14.14
N VAL A 272 33.92 -6.68 13.98
CA VAL A 272 33.57 -5.50 14.78
C VAL A 272 33.38 -5.89 16.25
N PHE A 273 32.68 -6.99 16.53
CA PHE A 273 32.51 -7.48 17.91
C PHE A 273 33.85 -7.87 18.55
N ALA A 274 34.70 -8.61 17.82
CA ALA A 274 36.03 -8.98 18.29
C ALA A 274 36.92 -7.75 18.52
N LEU A 275 36.88 -6.78 17.62
CA LEU A 275 37.61 -5.51 17.75
C LEU A 275 37.16 -4.71 18.97
N LEU A 276 35.84 -4.63 19.22
CA LEU A 276 35.28 -3.97 20.41
C LEU A 276 35.82 -4.65 21.67
N VAL A 277 35.68 -5.96 21.78
CA VAL A 277 36.16 -6.70 22.98
C VAL A 277 37.66 -6.56 23.16
N ALA A 278 38.46 -6.74 22.10
CA ALA A 278 39.91 -6.60 22.17
C ALA A 278 40.34 -5.15 22.49
N GLY A 279 39.68 -4.16 21.93
CA GLY A 279 39.91 -2.75 22.21
C GLY A 279 39.58 -2.34 23.64
N MET A 280 38.64 -3.04 24.28
CA MET A 280 38.26 -2.84 25.67
C MET A 280 39.20 -3.58 26.66
N THR A 281 39.95 -4.56 26.21
CA THR A 281 40.71 -5.46 27.07
C THR A 281 42.23 -5.41 26.87
N VAL A 282 42.72 -5.64 25.61
CA VAL A 282 44.14 -5.89 25.34
C VAL A 282 44.81 -4.92 24.37
N LEU A 283 44.06 -4.22 23.50
CA LEU A 283 44.65 -3.36 22.50
C LEU A 283 45.20 -2.04 23.09
N PRO A 284 46.40 -1.56 22.64
CA PRO A 284 46.96 -0.32 23.13
C PRO A 284 46.19 0.91 22.64
N GLY A 285 46.28 2.02 23.35
CA GLY A 285 45.73 3.30 22.94
C GLY A 285 44.41 3.68 23.55
N GLY A 286 43.89 2.85 24.47
CA GLY A 286 42.68 3.10 25.24
C GLY A 286 41.36 2.73 24.50
N TYR A 287 40.37 2.31 25.27
CA TYR A 287 39.07 1.82 24.73
C TYR A 287 38.36 2.84 23.85
N GLY A 288 38.49 4.16 24.09
CA GLY A 288 37.80 5.21 23.34
C GLY A 288 38.17 5.24 21.85
N ARG A 289 39.41 4.96 21.48
CA ARG A 289 39.87 4.92 20.08
C ARG A 289 39.19 3.76 19.33
N TRP A 290 39.18 2.58 19.93
CA TRP A 290 38.64 1.36 19.32
C TRP A 290 37.11 1.38 19.27
N LEU A 291 36.48 1.94 20.31
CA LEU A 291 35.04 2.19 20.30
C LEU A 291 34.67 3.20 19.19
N GLY A 292 35.40 4.33 19.11
CA GLY A 292 35.17 5.34 18.05
C GLY A 292 35.36 4.78 16.66
N PHE A 293 36.40 3.98 16.43
CA PHE A 293 36.63 3.31 15.15
C PHE A 293 35.52 2.32 14.80
N SER A 294 35.09 1.51 15.74
CA SER A 294 33.98 0.56 15.54
C SER A 294 32.64 1.28 15.26
N LEU A 295 32.39 2.38 15.95
CA LEU A 295 31.21 3.21 15.67
C LEU A 295 31.30 3.87 14.30
N LEU A 296 32.51 4.32 13.88
CA LEU A 296 32.72 4.86 12.54
C LEU A 296 32.41 3.83 11.45
N VAL A 297 32.86 2.57 11.63
CA VAL A 297 32.54 1.47 10.69
C VAL A 297 31.01 1.26 10.60
N LEU A 298 30.33 1.25 11.72
CA LEU A 298 28.86 1.10 11.75
C LEU A 298 28.12 2.33 11.22
N ALA A 299 28.70 3.53 11.36
CA ALA A 299 28.13 4.77 10.86
C ALA A 299 28.46 5.04 9.37
N THR A 300 29.35 4.24 8.74
CA THR A 300 29.74 4.45 7.35
C THR A 300 28.56 4.57 6.38
N PRO A 301 27.49 3.75 6.44
CA PRO A 301 26.33 3.90 5.56
C PRO A 301 25.64 5.26 5.75
N ILE A 302 25.56 5.77 6.99
CA ILE A 302 24.96 7.07 7.31
C ILE A 302 25.83 8.19 6.70
N ILE A 303 27.14 8.11 6.87
CA ILE A 303 28.07 9.11 6.36
C ILE A 303 28.00 9.19 4.83
N LEU A 304 28.02 8.04 4.15
CA LEU A 304 27.91 7.97 2.70
C LEU A 304 26.57 8.52 2.22
N TYR A 305 25.47 8.17 2.86
CA TYR A 305 24.15 8.69 2.53
C TYR A 305 24.10 10.22 2.68
N VAL A 306 24.55 10.75 3.82
CA VAL A 306 24.55 12.20 4.07
C VAL A 306 25.42 12.94 3.05
N THR A 307 26.59 12.41 2.73
CA THR A 307 27.50 13.06 1.76
C THR A 307 26.92 13.07 0.36
N ASP A 308 26.29 11.98 -0.07
CA ASP A 308 25.65 11.88 -1.39
C ASP A 308 24.42 12.80 -1.47
N ASP A 309 23.58 12.78 -0.46
CA ASP A 309 22.38 13.58 -0.37
C ASP A 309 22.67 15.09 -0.29
N LEU A 310 23.69 15.50 0.49
CA LEU A 310 24.17 16.87 0.51
C LEU A 310 24.73 17.32 -0.85
N ARG A 311 25.43 16.41 -1.56
CA ARG A 311 25.95 16.69 -2.90
C ARG A 311 24.83 16.89 -3.91
N THR A 312 23.81 16.04 -3.87
CA THR A 312 22.68 16.07 -4.82
C THR A 312 21.76 17.27 -4.57
N ASN A 313 21.54 17.62 -3.31
CA ASN A 313 20.59 18.67 -2.90
C ASN A 313 21.28 19.96 -2.40
N TRP A 314 22.48 20.23 -2.85
CA TRP A 314 23.27 21.42 -2.43
C TRP A 314 22.48 22.74 -2.56
N GLY A 315 21.66 22.88 -3.60
CA GLY A 315 20.80 24.07 -3.80
C GLY A 315 19.74 24.25 -2.73
N LEU A 316 19.25 23.17 -2.08
CA LEU A 316 18.28 23.26 -0.97
C LEU A 316 18.92 23.69 0.34
N LEU A 317 20.22 23.48 0.52
CA LEU A 317 20.97 24.00 1.66
C LEU A 317 20.98 25.54 1.68
N ALA A 318 21.01 26.17 0.51
CA ALA A 318 20.94 27.63 0.39
C ALA A 318 19.61 28.21 0.88
N THR A 319 18.54 27.41 0.92
CA THR A 319 17.23 27.83 1.47
C THR A 319 17.09 27.60 2.96
N GLY A 320 18.13 27.08 3.63
CA GLY A 320 18.17 26.85 5.09
C GLY A 320 17.25 25.72 5.62
N SER A 321 16.64 24.91 4.75
CA SER A 321 15.71 23.85 5.16
C SER A 321 16.38 22.48 5.12
N LEU A 322 16.80 21.96 6.28
CA LEU A 322 17.31 20.58 6.44
C LEU A 322 16.19 19.56 6.79
N ARG A 323 14.93 19.98 6.81
CA ARG A 323 13.81 19.14 7.28
C ARG A 323 13.62 17.86 6.49
N TRP A 324 13.96 17.84 5.22
CA TRP A 324 13.88 16.67 4.33
C TRP A 324 14.87 15.54 4.68
N LEU A 325 16.00 15.87 5.33
CA LEU A 325 17.04 14.90 5.71
C LEU A 325 16.66 14.09 6.96
N PHE A 326 15.94 14.70 7.91
CA PHE A 326 15.63 14.11 9.21
C PHE A 326 14.91 12.75 9.20
N PRO A 327 13.90 12.50 8.35
CA PRO A 327 13.22 11.21 8.35
C PRO A 327 14.15 10.04 8.02
N HIS A 328 15.01 10.20 7.01
CA HIS A 328 15.97 9.17 6.61
C HIS A 328 17.08 8.97 7.64
N LEU A 329 17.62 10.06 8.18
CA LEU A 329 18.60 9.99 9.26
C LEU A 329 18.06 9.27 10.50
N ARG A 330 16.79 9.50 10.83
CA ARG A 330 16.14 8.83 11.96
C ARG A 330 16.11 7.31 11.76
N ILE A 331 15.72 6.83 10.58
CA ILE A 331 15.71 5.39 10.27
C ILE A 331 17.13 4.82 10.35
N MET A 332 18.09 5.45 9.70
CA MET A 332 19.48 4.99 9.69
C MET A 332 20.10 5.00 11.10
N PHE A 333 19.75 5.97 11.93
CA PHE A 333 20.16 6.01 13.33
C PHE A 333 19.58 4.83 14.13
N HIS A 334 18.28 4.49 13.92
CA HIS A 334 17.68 3.32 14.55
C HIS A 334 18.31 2.01 14.06
N GLN A 335 18.65 1.91 12.76
CA GLN A 335 19.39 0.77 12.21
C GLN A 335 20.76 0.61 12.87
N MET A 336 21.50 1.70 13.02
CA MET A 336 22.82 1.70 13.68
C MET A 336 22.69 1.30 15.15
N LEU A 337 21.72 1.89 15.88
CA LEU A 337 21.48 1.59 17.29
C LEU A 337 21.13 0.11 17.49
N LEU A 338 20.20 -0.41 16.72
CA LEU A 338 19.83 -1.83 16.76
C LEU A 338 21.00 -2.75 16.35
N SER A 339 21.81 -2.35 15.38
CA SER A 339 23.01 -3.10 15.00
C SER A 339 24.01 -3.17 16.16
N ILE A 340 24.20 -2.08 16.91
CA ILE A 340 25.06 -2.08 18.10
C ILE A 340 24.52 -3.01 19.19
N ILE A 341 23.21 -2.98 19.46
CA ILE A 341 22.54 -3.82 20.46
C ILE A 341 22.64 -5.30 20.08
N LEU A 342 22.42 -5.62 18.80
CA LEU A 342 22.31 -6.98 18.29
C LEU A 342 23.65 -7.58 17.84
N ILE A 343 24.76 -6.82 17.87
CA ILE A 343 26.06 -7.26 17.34
C ILE A 343 26.58 -8.57 17.96
N PRO A 344 26.40 -8.87 19.28
CA PRO A 344 26.82 -10.16 19.84
C PRO A 344 26.04 -11.33 19.22
N HIS A 345 24.75 -11.18 19.00
CA HIS A 345 23.92 -12.20 18.36
C HIS A 345 24.28 -12.38 16.88
N GLN A 346 24.45 -11.29 16.16
CA GLN A 346 24.86 -11.34 14.74
C GLN A 346 26.24 -11.98 14.58
N ALA A 347 27.20 -11.61 15.43
CA ALA A 347 28.52 -12.22 15.44
C ALA A 347 28.47 -13.72 15.67
N TYR A 348 27.75 -14.17 16.70
CA TYR A 348 27.54 -15.60 16.95
C TYR A 348 26.90 -16.30 15.74
N LEU A 349 25.80 -15.76 15.22
CA LEU A 349 25.04 -16.35 14.13
C LEU A 349 25.90 -16.55 12.87
N MET A 350 26.70 -15.55 12.53
CA MET A 350 27.59 -15.59 11.37
C MET A 350 28.74 -16.57 11.56
N VAL A 351 29.39 -16.56 12.72
CA VAL A 351 30.44 -17.54 13.05
C VAL A 351 29.90 -18.96 13.04
N ASP A 352 28.73 -19.21 13.65
CA ASP A 352 28.11 -20.55 13.65
C ASP A 352 27.79 -21.01 12.22
N ALA A 353 27.23 -20.15 11.36
CA ALA A 353 26.94 -20.46 9.97
C ALA A 353 28.23 -20.80 9.18
N ILE A 354 29.30 -20.01 9.38
CA ILE A 354 30.59 -20.19 8.71
C ILE A 354 31.24 -21.51 9.16
N VAL A 355 31.39 -21.70 10.47
CA VAL A 355 32.05 -22.90 11.03
C VAL A 355 31.29 -24.18 10.66
N ARG A 356 29.97 -24.19 10.75
CA ARG A 356 29.14 -25.34 10.31
C ARG A 356 29.34 -25.64 8.85
N THR A 357 29.40 -24.61 7.99
CA THR A 357 29.56 -24.82 6.56
C THR A 357 30.95 -25.36 6.22
N LEU A 358 31.99 -24.78 6.80
CA LEU A 358 33.36 -25.26 6.61
C LEU A 358 33.53 -26.68 7.11
N TRP A 359 32.97 -27.01 8.29
CA TRP A 359 32.99 -28.37 8.85
C TRP A 359 32.26 -29.35 7.93
N ARG A 360 31.10 -28.96 7.41
CA ARG A 360 30.31 -29.80 6.49
C ARG A 360 31.00 -29.98 5.14
N LEU A 361 31.69 -28.98 4.63
CA LEU A 361 32.43 -29.05 3.38
C LEU A 361 33.70 -29.90 3.48
N SER A 362 34.43 -29.83 4.64
CA SER A 362 35.75 -30.41 4.76
C SER A 362 35.76 -31.75 5.49
N VAL A 363 34.79 -32.01 6.38
CA VAL A 363 34.82 -33.20 7.27
C VAL A 363 33.64 -34.13 7.03
N THR A 364 32.42 -33.64 7.14
CA THR A 364 31.23 -34.55 7.15
C THR A 364 30.63 -34.79 5.78
N HIS A 365 30.81 -33.90 4.85
CA HIS A 365 30.24 -33.92 3.48
C HIS A 365 28.73 -34.20 3.43
N CYS A 366 27.97 -33.82 4.49
CA CYS A 366 26.54 -34.05 4.58
C CYS A 366 25.78 -32.84 5.16
N ARG A 367 24.45 -32.84 5.02
CA ARG A 367 23.55 -31.73 5.43
C ARG A 367 23.90 -30.37 4.83
N LEU A 368 24.47 -30.34 3.62
CA LEU A 368 24.74 -29.10 2.91
C LEU A 368 23.46 -28.49 2.34
N LEU A 369 22.48 -29.32 1.95
CA LEU A 369 21.18 -28.90 1.44
C LEU A 369 20.12 -28.72 2.55
N ASP A 370 20.56 -28.58 3.80
CA ASP A 370 19.63 -28.41 4.92
C ASP A 370 18.97 -27.03 4.88
N TRP A 371 17.65 -27.02 4.62
CA TRP A 371 16.89 -25.79 4.37
C TRP A 371 15.48 -25.90 4.95
N GLU A 372 15.00 -24.80 5.49
CA GLU A 372 13.65 -24.61 6.00
C GLU A 372 13.03 -23.35 5.37
N THR A 373 11.75 -23.38 4.97
CA THR A 373 11.09 -22.20 4.39
C THR A 373 11.01 -21.07 5.42
N ALA A 374 10.94 -19.82 4.96
CA ALA A 374 10.75 -18.67 5.86
C ALA A 374 9.41 -18.81 6.62
N ALA A 375 8.36 -19.27 5.94
CA ALA A 375 7.04 -19.49 6.53
C ALA A 375 7.04 -20.60 7.59
N ASP A 376 7.74 -21.73 7.34
CA ASP A 376 7.83 -22.82 8.34
C ASP A 376 8.67 -22.39 9.55
N ALA A 377 9.77 -21.67 9.31
CA ALA A 377 10.57 -21.11 10.39
C ALA A 377 9.75 -20.13 11.25
N GLU A 378 8.96 -19.25 10.62
CA GLU A 378 8.10 -18.30 11.33
C GLU A 378 6.97 -18.99 12.12
N ARG A 379 6.36 -20.07 11.59
CA ARG A 379 5.34 -20.87 12.28
C ARG A 379 5.87 -21.62 13.49
N ARG A 380 7.12 -22.10 13.46
CA ARG A 380 7.75 -22.85 14.55
C ARG A 380 8.36 -21.97 15.62
N MET A 381 8.67 -20.72 15.30
CA MET A 381 9.29 -19.80 16.25
C MET A 381 8.31 -19.42 17.35
N ARG A 382 8.76 -19.50 18.59
CA ARG A 382 8.04 -18.91 19.71
C ARG A 382 8.29 -17.41 19.70
N VAL A 383 7.24 -16.65 19.43
CA VAL A 383 7.25 -15.18 19.31
C VAL A 383 7.14 -14.50 20.70
N ASP A 384 7.02 -15.29 21.77
CA ASP A 384 6.99 -14.78 23.14
C ASP A 384 8.39 -14.37 23.63
N MET A 385 8.45 -13.52 24.63
CA MET A 385 9.69 -13.00 25.19
C MET A 385 10.64 -14.13 25.64
N ARG A 386 10.09 -15.22 26.25
CA ARG A 386 10.89 -16.37 26.66
C ARG A 386 11.56 -17.09 25.49
N GLY A 387 10.87 -17.15 24.35
CA GLY A 387 11.40 -17.70 23.09
C GLY A 387 12.63 -16.92 22.60
N TYR A 388 12.59 -15.59 22.66
CA TYR A 388 13.73 -14.73 22.31
C TYR A 388 14.93 -14.97 23.23
N PHE A 389 14.74 -14.99 24.55
CA PHE A 389 15.83 -15.28 25.49
C PHE A 389 16.42 -16.68 25.27
N ARG A 390 15.58 -17.69 25.02
CA ARG A 390 16.03 -19.05 24.73
C ARG A 390 16.82 -19.15 23.42
N THR A 391 16.44 -18.44 22.39
CA THR A 391 17.11 -18.49 21.09
C THR A 391 18.39 -17.65 21.09
N MET A 392 18.39 -16.50 21.75
CA MET A 392 19.51 -15.55 21.78
C MET A 392 20.46 -15.75 22.97
N TRP A 393 20.34 -16.87 23.74
CA TRP A 393 21.24 -17.14 24.88
C TRP A 393 22.75 -17.05 24.53
N PRO A 394 23.21 -17.42 23.28
CA PRO A 394 24.64 -17.29 22.98
C PRO A 394 25.10 -15.82 22.96
N ALA A 395 24.22 -14.89 22.58
CA ALA A 395 24.52 -13.46 22.65
C ALA A 395 24.73 -13.00 24.09
N LEU A 396 23.88 -13.49 25.01
CA LEU A 396 24.03 -13.22 26.43
C LEU A 396 25.33 -13.80 26.97
N ALA A 397 25.68 -15.03 26.57
CA ALA A 397 26.96 -15.66 26.97
C ALA A 397 28.17 -14.86 26.47
N LEU A 398 28.13 -14.35 25.22
CA LEU A 398 29.17 -13.47 24.69
C LEU A 398 29.25 -12.13 25.44
N ALA A 399 28.12 -11.52 25.78
CA ALA A 399 28.07 -10.28 26.55
C ALA A 399 28.63 -10.48 27.98
N VAL A 400 28.26 -11.59 28.65
CA VAL A 400 28.79 -11.94 29.99
C VAL A 400 30.29 -12.24 29.90
N GLY A 401 30.73 -12.98 28.87
CA GLY A 401 32.15 -13.29 28.65
C GLY A 401 32.98 -12.01 28.40
N ALA A 402 32.47 -11.08 27.58
CA ALA A 402 33.10 -9.77 27.38
C ALA A 402 33.18 -8.96 28.67
N THR A 403 32.12 -8.96 29.48
CA THR A 403 32.09 -8.29 30.80
C THR A 403 33.14 -8.90 31.73
N GLY A 404 33.20 -10.24 31.80
CA GLY A 404 34.21 -10.94 32.59
C GLY A 404 35.65 -10.63 32.16
N ALA A 405 35.92 -10.59 30.86
CA ALA A 405 37.21 -10.20 30.32
C ALA A 405 37.60 -8.76 30.72
N ILE A 406 36.65 -7.81 30.67
CA ILE A 406 36.90 -6.41 31.07
C ILE A 406 37.17 -6.34 32.59
N VAL A 407 36.41 -7.05 33.41
CA VAL A 407 36.60 -7.10 34.88
C VAL A 407 38.00 -7.61 35.23
N LEU A 408 38.51 -8.62 34.51
CA LEU A 408 39.81 -9.21 34.73
C LEU A 408 40.98 -8.35 34.23
N THR A 409 40.81 -7.61 33.14
CA THR A 409 41.89 -6.88 32.45
C THR A 409 41.91 -5.37 32.72
N ALA A 410 40.75 -4.76 32.85
CA ALA A 410 40.60 -3.30 32.93
C ALA A 410 39.37 -2.90 33.76
N PRO A 411 39.28 -3.24 35.06
CA PRO A 411 38.07 -3.08 35.86
C PRO A 411 37.57 -1.61 35.96
N MET A 412 38.46 -0.62 35.91
CA MET A 412 38.07 0.80 35.98
C MET A 412 37.31 1.25 34.69
N THR A 413 37.50 0.58 33.57
CA THR A 413 36.80 0.92 32.33
C THR A 413 35.35 0.42 32.35
N LEU A 414 35.01 -0.48 33.27
CA LEU A 414 33.66 -1.04 33.39
C LEU A 414 32.59 0.05 33.60
N LEU A 415 32.93 1.11 34.37
CA LEU A 415 31.99 2.22 34.59
C LEU A 415 31.62 2.91 33.29
N TYR A 416 32.57 3.16 32.41
CA TYR A 416 32.33 3.85 31.12
C TYR A 416 31.71 2.93 30.06
N LEU A 417 31.96 1.63 30.13
CA LEU A 417 31.46 0.63 29.20
C LEU A 417 30.15 -0.02 29.63
N SER A 418 29.73 0.20 30.88
CA SER A 418 28.48 -0.35 31.42
C SER A 418 27.25 -0.08 30.54
N PRO A 419 27.06 1.11 29.90
CA PRO A 419 25.91 1.31 29.03
C PRO A 419 25.88 0.36 27.81
N LEU A 420 27.05 0.15 27.18
CA LEU A 420 27.18 -0.76 26.05
C LEU A 420 26.92 -2.22 26.46
N LEU A 421 27.50 -2.64 27.59
CA LEU A 421 27.30 -4.00 28.12
C LEU A 421 25.84 -4.26 28.52
N LEU A 422 25.17 -3.28 29.10
CA LEU A 422 23.74 -3.35 29.41
C LEU A 422 22.89 -3.44 28.13
N LEU A 423 23.25 -2.71 27.09
CA LEU A 423 22.60 -2.83 25.78
C LEU A 423 22.76 -4.26 25.22
N TRP A 424 23.95 -4.85 25.31
CA TRP A 424 24.16 -6.24 24.84
C TRP A 424 23.37 -7.26 25.66
N LEU A 425 23.31 -7.11 26.98
CA LEU A 425 22.50 -7.95 27.85
C LEU A 425 21.00 -7.78 27.60
N SER A 426 20.55 -6.60 27.20
CA SER A 426 19.15 -6.34 26.86
C SER A 426 18.77 -6.75 25.45
N SER A 427 19.72 -7.26 24.63
CA SER A 427 19.49 -7.56 23.20
C SER A 427 18.31 -8.48 22.90
N PRO A 428 17.99 -9.56 23.71
CA PRO A 428 16.80 -10.37 23.45
C PRO A 428 15.49 -9.60 23.69
N TYR A 429 15.48 -8.73 24.71
CA TYR A 429 14.33 -7.88 25.02
C TYR A 429 14.11 -6.83 23.92
N ALA A 430 15.18 -6.15 23.50
CA ALA A 430 15.11 -5.18 22.40
C ALA A 430 14.62 -5.83 21.09
N ALA A 431 15.16 -7.00 20.73
CA ALA A 431 14.75 -7.76 19.56
C ALA A 431 13.26 -8.16 19.64
N TRP A 432 12.79 -8.62 20.80
CA TRP A 432 11.38 -8.91 21.01
C TRP A 432 10.50 -7.67 20.90
N LEU A 433 10.89 -6.57 21.53
CA LEU A 433 10.12 -5.31 21.55
C LEU A 433 9.91 -4.76 20.12
N VAL A 434 10.97 -4.66 19.31
CA VAL A 434 10.88 -4.14 17.94
C VAL A 434 10.15 -5.09 16.99
N SER A 435 10.03 -6.37 17.34
CA SER A 435 9.34 -7.41 16.56
C SER A 435 7.85 -7.51 16.88
N GLN A 436 7.33 -6.71 17.83
CA GLN A 436 5.89 -6.72 18.10
C GLN A 436 5.13 -6.23 16.90
N LYS A 437 4.02 -6.91 16.57
CA LYS A 437 3.16 -6.51 15.47
C LYS A 437 2.56 -5.15 15.75
N ASN A 438 2.62 -4.25 14.79
CA ASN A 438 1.85 -3.02 14.76
C ASN A 438 0.37 -3.35 14.49
N THR A 439 -0.27 -4.13 15.36
CA THR A 439 -1.70 -4.35 15.26
C THR A 439 -2.42 -3.18 15.91
N ILE A 440 -2.80 -2.22 15.08
CA ILE A 440 -3.87 -1.31 15.47
C ILE A 440 -5.14 -2.15 15.32
N ARG A 441 -5.59 -2.71 16.44
CA ARG A 441 -6.98 -3.18 16.46
C ARG A 441 -7.83 -1.92 16.58
N PRO A 442 -8.73 -1.63 15.63
CA PRO A 442 -9.70 -0.57 15.85
C PRO A 442 -10.40 -0.87 17.17
N VAL A 443 -10.35 0.08 18.08
CA VAL A 443 -11.07 -0.02 19.36
C VAL A 443 -12.55 0.00 19.00
N ALA A 444 -13.27 -1.02 19.41
CA ALA A 444 -14.71 -1.10 19.16
C ALA A 444 -15.39 0.10 19.82
N LEU A 445 -16.37 0.69 19.12
CA LEU A 445 -17.21 1.76 19.65
C LEU A 445 -18.00 1.26 20.87
N THR A 446 -18.05 2.10 21.90
CA THR A 446 -18.94 1.86 23.04
C THR A 446 -20.41 2.14 22.66
N GLU A 447 -21.37 1.64 23.43
CA GLU A 447 -22.79 1.95 23.18
C GLU A 447 -23.07 3.45 23.33
N ALA A 448 -22.33 4.16 24.20
CA ALA A 448 -22.41 5.62 24.32
C ALA A 448 -21.95 6.32 23.04
N ASP A 449 -20.85 5.84 22.43
CA ASP A 449 -20.35 6.38 21.16
C ASP A 449 -21.37 6.18 20.03
N LYS A 450 -21.99 4.99 19.96
CA LYS A 450 -23.02 4.71 18.96
C LYS A 450 -24.24 5.61 19.11
N GLN A 451 -24.70 5.87 20.34
CA GLN A 451 -25.81 6.78 20.60
C GLN A 451 -25.46 8.24 20.21
N GLU A 452 -24.24 8.66 20.48
CA GLU A 452 -23.78 10.00 20.09
C GLU A 452 -23.67 10.14 18.57
N LEU A 453 -23.17 9.09 17.86
CA LEU A 453 -23.17 9.06 16.39
C LEU A 453 -24.57 9.06 15.81
N LEU A 454 -25.52 8.32 16.39
CA LEU A 454 -26.91 8.31 15.95
C LEU A 454 -27.56 9.69 16.12
N LYS A 455 -27.27 10.38 17.23
CA LYS A 455 -27.71 11.76 17.44
C LYS A 455 -27.13 12.72 16.41
N LEU A 456 -25.82 12.62 16.14
CA LEU A 456 -25.16 13.42 15.13
C LEU A 456 -25.75 13.15 13.73
N ALA A 457 -25.97 11.87 13.36
CA ALA A 457 -26.58 11.51 12.09
C ALA A 457 -27.99 12.10 11.93
N ARG A 458 -28.79 12.11 13.00
CA ARG A 458 -30.14 12.71 13.00
C ARG A 458 -30.08 14.22 12.76
N SER A 459 -29.18 14.93 13.42
CA SER A 459 -28.96 16.37 13.19
C SER A 459 -28.47 16.65 11.76
N THR A 460 -27.58 15.80 11.24
CA THR A 460 -27.07 15.87 9.87
C THR A 460 -28.19 15.64 8.84
N TRP A 461 -29.06 14.65 9.09
CA TRP A 461 -30.24 14.40 8.24
C TRP A 461 -31.22 15.58 8.22
N ALA A 462 -31.35 16.30 9.35
CA ALA A 462 -32.27 17.46 9.45
C ALA A 462 -31.95 18.54 8.40
N TYR A 463 -30.68 18.67 7.95
CA TYR A 463 -30.33 19.57 6.85
C TYR A 463 -31.14 19.25 5.58
N PHE A 464 -31.16 17.99 5.18
CA PHE A 464 -31.88 17.57 3.98
C PHE A 464 -33.40 17.55 4.20
N ALA A 465 -33.84 17.14 5.40
CA ALA A 465 -35.27 17.10 5.72
C ALA A 465 -35.91 18.48 5.65
N ASP A 466 -35.22 19.52 6.16
CA ASP A 466 -35.73 20.89 6.23
C ASP A 466 -35.60 21.65 4.89
N ASN A 467 -34.52 21.39 4.11
CA ASN A 467 -34.11 22.25 2.98
C ASN A 467 -34.36 21.62 1.59
N VAL A 468 -34.63 20.30 1.49
CA VAL A 468 -34.98 19.66 0.22
C VAL A 468 -36.51 19.60 0.10
N THR A 469 -37.08 20.63 -0.48
CA THR A 469 -38.54 20.88 -0.53
C THR A 469 -39.05 20.93 -1.97
N ILE A 470 -40.35 21.14 -2.11
CA ILE A 470 -40.98 21.34 -3.41
C ILE A 470 -40.55 22.63 -4.07
N ASP A 471 -40.17 23.66 -3.31
CA ASP A 471 -39.73 24.97 -3.80
C ASP A 471 -38.39 24.88 -4.53
N ASP A 472 -37.54 23.95 -4.08
CA ASP A 472 -36.27 23.60 -4.73
C ASP A 472 -36.41 22.34 -5.62
N HIS A 473 -37.65 21.96 -6.01
CA HIS A 473 -37.94 20.82 -6.87
C HIS A 473 -37.30 19.50 -6.41
N PHE A 474 -37.23 19.29 -5.07
CA PHE A 474 -36.59 18.13 -4.42
C PHE A 474 -35.09 18.00 -4.76
N LEU A 475 -34.41 19.09 -5.16
CA LEU A 475 -32.96 19.17 -5.30
C LEU A 475 -32.35 19.74 -4.01
N PRO A 476 -31.20 19.22 -3.53
CA PRO A 476 -30.56 19.76 -2.33
C PRO A 476 -29.88 21.10 -2.65
N PRO A 477 -30.17 22.20 -1.92
CA PRO A 477 -29.38 23.42 -1.96
C PRO A 477 -27.92 23.14 -1.57
N ASP A 478 -26.98 23.89 -2.15
CA ASP A 478 -25.54 23.64 -2.01
C ASP A 478 -25.06 23.82 -0.57
N ASN A 479 -25.44 24.93 0.05
CA ASN A 479 -25.07 25.21 1.42
C ASN A 479 -26.10 26.11 2.14
N TYR A 480 -26.08 26.02 3.46
CA TYR A 480 -26.75 26.91 4.38
C TYR A 480 -25.71 27.71 5.16
N GLN A 481 -25.90 29.03 5.28
CA GLN A 481 -25.06 29.94 6.05
C GLN A 481 -25.87 30.64 7.14
N GLU A 482 -25.41 30.54 8.38
CA GLU A 482 -26.05 31.28 9.49
C GLU A 482 -25.76 32.79 9.36
N GLN A 483 -26.82 33.60 9.49
CA GLN A 483 -26.67 35.04 9.58
C GLN A 483 -26.10 35.43 10.94
N THR A 484 -25.07 36.27 10.96
CA THR A 484 -24.58 36.95 12.15
C THR A 484 -25.23 38.33 12.26
N GLU A 485 -25.41 38.86 13.47
CA GLU A 485 -26.01 40.21 13.72
C GLU A 485 -25.40 41.35 12.88
N ALA A 486 -24.16 41.17 12.39
CA ALA A 486 -23.49 42.11 11.49
C ALA A 486 -24.00 42.10 10.02
N THR A 487 -24.86 41.15 9.64
CA THR A 487 -25.37 40.97 8.25
C THR A 487 -26.87 41.30 8.12
N THR A 488 -27.56 41.65 9.22
CA THR A 488 -28.97 42.05 9.21
C THR A 488 -29.18 43.45 8.61
N THR A 489 -29.32 43.53 7.30
CA THR A 489 -29.99 44.62 6.63
C THR A 489 -31.44 44.21 6.38
N ASP A 490 -32.37 45.15 6.53
CA ASP A 490 -33.84 44.96 6.59
C ASP A 490 -34.54 44.25 5.39
N SER A 491 -33.83 43.61 4.53
CA SER A 491 -34.38 42.86 3.36
C SER A 491 -33.95 41.39 3.32
N ALA A 492 -33.51 40.81 4.42
CA ALA A 492 -32.69 39.59 4.41
C ALA A 492 -33.34 38.32 5.01
N THR A 493 -34.60 38.04 4.67
CA THR A 493 -35.26 36.77 5.12
C THR A 493 -34.98 35.56 4.22
N ASP A 494 -34.34 35.75 3.04
CA ASP A 494 -34.19 34.66 2.01
C ASP A 494 -32.74 34.22 1.69
N ASN A 495 -31.72 34.81 2.29
CA ASN A 495 -30.32 34.63 1.84
C ASN A 495 -29.51 33.60 2.63
N CYS A 496 -30.13 32.70 3.41
CA CYS A 496 -29.37 31.67 4.17
C CYS A 496 -29.03 30.44 3.35
N LEU A 497 -29.78 30.16 2.28
CA LEU A 497 -29.60 29.00 1.42
C LEU A 497 -29.03 29.37 0.05
N ALA A 498 -28.05 28.63 -0.40
CA ALA A 498 -27.54 28.74 -1.77
C ALA A 498 -28.37 27.82 -2.69
N HIS A 499 -29.35 28.41 -3.37
CA HIS A 499 -30.31 27.74 -4.28
C HIS A 499 -29.64 27.28 -5.60
N ARG A 500 -28.57 26.51 -5.47
CA ARG A 500 -27.85 25.85 -6.56
C ARG A 500 -27.45 24.44 -6.13
N THR A 501 -27.27 23.55 -7.07
CA THR A 501 -26.87 22.17 -6.77
C THR A 501 -25.91 21.60 -7.81
N SER A 502 -25.12 20.61 -7.41
CA SER A 502 -24.22 19.82 -8.26
C SER A 502 -24.65 18.35 -8.31
N PRO A 503 -24.17 17.57 -9.31
CA PRO A 503 -24.44 16.12 -9.33
C PRO A 503 -23.96 15.40 -8.06
N THR A 504 -22.82 15.80 -7.47
CA THR A 504 -22.37 15.26 -6.18
C THR A 504 -23.34 15.57 -5.05
N ASN A 505 -23.84 16.80 -4.94
CA ASN A 505 -24.81 17.17 -3.92
C ASN A 505 -26.09 16.31 -4.01
N VAL A 506 -26.60 16.11 -5.23
CA VAL A 506 -27.78 15.28 -5.47
C VAL A 506 -27.54 13.82 -5.13
N GLY A 507 -26.41 13.26 -5.56
CA GLY A 507 -26.02 11.87 -5.23
C GLY A 507 -25.91 11.64 -3.72
N MET A 508 -25.23 12.57 -3.02
CA MET A 508 -25.06 12.51 -1.57
C MET A 508 -26.40 12.64 -0.82
N TYR A 509 -27.32 13.50 -1.29
CA TYR A 509 -28.66 13.58 -0.73
C TYR A 509 -29.44 12.28 -0.89
N LEU A 510 -29.45 11.69 -2.08
CA LEU A 510 -30.18 10.45 -2.34
C LEU A 510 -29.67 9.29 -1.46
N LEU A 511 -28.37 9.17 -1.28
CA LEU A 511 -27.82 8.19 -0.35
C LEU A 511 -28.06 8.55 1.11
N SER A 512 -28.11 9.86 1.44
CA SER A 512 -28.49 10.28 2.80
C SER A 512 -29.94 9.91 3.14
N ALA A 513 -30.85 9.94 2.16
CA ALA A 513 -32.22 9.44 2.34
C ALA A 513 -32.25 7.92 2.57
N LEU A 514 -31.39 7.15 1.87
CA LEU A 514 -31.25 5.72 2.11
C LEU A 514 -30.66 5.44 3.52
N ALA A 515 -29.61 6.17 3.91
CA ALA A 515 -29.04 6.08 5.26
C ALA A 515 -30.07 6.48 6.35
N ALA A 516 -30.90 7.50 6.11
CA ALA A 516 -31.95 7.91 7.02
C ALA A 516 -33.02 6.81 7.20
N TYR A 517 -33.31 6.04 6.17
CA TYR A 517 -34.15 4.85 6.26
C TYR A 517 -33.44 3.74 7.06
N ASP A 518 -32.21 3.42 6.77
CA ASP A 518 -31.43 2.39 7.48
C ASP A 518 -31.33 2.71 8.99
N LEU A 519 -31.10 3.98 9.33
CA LEU A 519 -31.07 4.49 10.71
C LEU A 519 -32.45 4.75 11.33
N LYS A 520 -33.54 4.43 10.62
CA LYS A 520 -34.95 4.55 11.06
C LYS A 520 -35.37 5.98 11.39
N PHE A 521 -34.88 6.97 10.61
CA PHE A 521 -35.32 8.35 10.71
C PHE A 521 -36.54 8.65 9.85
N ILE A 522 -36.72 7.92 8.74
CA ILE A 522 -37.84 8.02 7.81
C ILE A 522 -38.38 6.63 7.49
N THR A 523 -39.61 6.58 6.96
CA THR A 523 -40.25 5.35 6.50
C THR A 523 -39.81 4.98 5.09
N LEU A 524 -40.06 3.72 4.68
CA LEU A 524 -39.79 3.28 3.31
C LEU A 524 -40.60 4.07 2.29
N SER A 525 -41.82 4.43 2.62
CA SER A 525 -42.70 5.24 1.76
C SER A 525 -42.15 6.66 1.55
N ASP A 526 -41.64 7.32 2.60
CA ASP A 526 -41.04 8.64 2.49
C ASP A 526 -39.72 8.58 1.68
N PHE A 527 -38.89 7.53 1.90
CA PHE A 527 -37.68 7.29 1.12
C PHE A 527 -37.97 7.18 -0.38
N LEU A 528 -38.91 6.28 -0.78
CA LEU A 528 -39.27 6.06 -2.18
C LEU A 528 -39.85 7.34 -2.82
N TYR A 529 -40.69 8.07 -2.07
CA TYR A 529 -41.27 9.35 -2.52
C TYR A 529 -40.16 10.37 -2.84
N ARG A 530 -39.20 10.56 -1.94
CA ARG A 530 -38.06 11.50 -2.14
C ARG A 530 -37.21 11.11 -3.34
N VAL A 531 -36.88 9.83 -3.46
CA VAL A 531 -36.10 9.31 -4.59
C VAL A 531 -36.81 9.53 -5.92
N SER A 532 -38.13 9.19 -5.98
CA SER A 532 -38.94 9.33 -7.18
C SER A 532 -39.00 10.80 -7.63
N LYS A 533 -39.30 11.73 -6.70
CA LYS A 533 -39.42 13.17 -7.00
C LYS A 533 -38.09 13.79 -7.43
N THR A 534 -37.00 13.45 -6.78
CA THR A 534 -35.66 13.93 -7.19
C THR A 534 -35.27 13.40 -8.58
N LEU A 535 -35.55 12.12 -8.86
CA LEU A 535 -35.23 11.52 -10.14
C LEU A 535 -36.10 12.11 -11.28
N GLU A 536 -37.37 12.40 -11.04
CA GLU A 536 -38.26 13.11 -11.96
C GLU A 536 -37.65 14.48 -12.33
N THR A 537 -37.19 15.23 -11.35
CA THR A 537 -36.57 16.53 -11.57
C THR A 537 -35.25 16.40 -12.39
N LEU A 538 -34.37 15.48 -11.99
CA LEU A 538 -33.08 15.24 -12.68
C LEU A 538 -33.27 14.86 -14.16
N GLU A 539 -34.27 14.05 -14.46
CA GLU A 539 -34.58 13.63 -15.84
C GLU A 539 -35.03 14.78 -16.71
N GLY A 540 -35.64 15.79 -16.11
CA GLY A 540 -36.07 17.03 -16.79
C GLY A 540 -34.95 18.06 -16.98
N LEU A 541 -33.78 17.89 -16.33
CA LEU A 541 -32.67 18.82 -16.46
C LEU A 541 -31.87 18.59 -17.76
N PRO A 542 -31.32 19.65 -18.39
CA PRO A 542 -30.42 19.53 -19.53
C PRO A 542 -29.21 18.68 -19.20
N ARG A 543 -28.78 17.84 -20.14
CA ARG A 543 -27.59 16.96 -20.02
C ARG A 543 -26.71 17.06 -21.27
N TYR A 544 -25.44 16.68 -21.15
CA TYR A 544 -24.50 16.65 -22.24
C TYR A 544 -23.81 15.27 -22.31
N TYR A 545 -23.98 14.52 -23.36
CA TYR A 545 -23.54 13.12 -23.50
C TYR A 545 -23.91 12.22 -22.30
N GLY A 546 -25.12 12.40 -21.76
CA GLY A 546 -25.65 11.70 -20.59
C GLY A 546 -25.20 12.27 -19.24
N HIS A 547 -24.19 13.12 -19.21
CA HIS A 547 -23.69 13.75 -17.98
C HIS A 547 -24.53 14.97 -17.61
N TRP A 548 -24.69 15.22 -16.32
CA TRP A 548 -25.26 16.46 -15.80
C TRP A 548 -24.14 17.51 -15.70
N TYR A 549 -24.56 18.79 -15.89
CA TYR A 549 -23.67 19.92 -15.70
C TYR A 549 -23.33 20.12 -14.22
N ASN A 550 -22.25 20.84 -13.97
CA ASN A 550 -21.74 21.01 -12.61
C ASN A 550 -22.69 21.79 -11.71
N TRP A 551 -23.39 22.82 -12.30
CA TRP A 551 -24.26 23.68 -11.51
C TRP A 551 -25.60 23.95 -12.18
N TYR A 552 -26.69 23.77 -11.38
CA TYR A 552 -28.07 24.16 -11.71
C TYR A 552 -28.65 25.03 -10.60
N ASN A 553 -29.48 25.99 -10.95
CA ASN A 553 -30.34 26.67 -9.98
C ASN A 553 -31.45 25.71 -9.55
N THR A 554 -31.66 25.53 -8.24
CA THR A 554 -32.63 24.56 -7.70
C THR A 554 -34.08 25.01 -7.86
N GLN A 555 -34.31 26.34 -7.87
CA GLN A 555 -35.66 26.91 -7.99
C GLN A 555 -36.11 27.11 -9.44
N THR A 556 -35.17 27.56 -10.33
CA THR A 556 -35.52 27.82 -11.74
C THR A 556 -35.19 26.66 -12.68
N LYS A 557 -34.36 25.71 -12.22
CA LYS A 557 -33.80 24.59 -13.00
C LYS A 557 -32.89 25.03 -14.17
N GLU A 558 -32.47 26.28 -14.18
CA GLU A 558 -31.57 26.82 -15.21
C GLU A 558 -30.12 26.40 -14.97
N LEU A 559 -29.39 26.28 -16.09
CA LEU A 559 -27.94 26.03 -16.03
C LEU A 559 -27.22 27.29 -15.54
N LEU A 560 -26.31 27.12 -14.59
CA LEU A 560 -25.42 28.18 -14.14
C LEU A 560 -24.08 28.14 -14.90
N SER A 561 -23.54 29.34 -15.20
CA SER A 561 -22.22 29.47 -15.83
C SER A 561 -21.09 29.26 -14.78
N PRO A 562 -19.96 28.68 -15.20
CA PRO A 562 -19.66 28.13 -16.52
C PRO A 562 -20.36 26.79 -16.75
N ARG A 563 -20.74 26.49 -18.00
CA ARG A 563 -21.31 25.21 -18.40
C ARG A 563 -20.21 24.15 -18.45
N TYR A 564 -20.11 23.39 -17.40
CA TYR A 564 -18.99 22.49 -17.16
C TYR A 564 -19.47 21.09 -16.81
N ILE A 565 -18.78 20.07 -17.35
CA ILE A 565 -18.98 18.68 -17.00
C ILE A 565 -17.75 18.21 -16.21
N SER A 566 -17.94 17.86 -14.95
CA SER A 566 -16.90 17.36 -14.06
C SER A 566 -16.80 15.83 -14.10
N THR A 567 -15.61 15.30 -14.20
CA THR A 567 -15.36 13.85 -14.14
C THR A 567 -15.73 13.28 -12.78
N VAL A 568 -15.37 13.97 -11.69
CA VAL A 568 -15.65 13.54 -10.31
C VAL A 568 -17.14 13.59 -10.02
N ASP A 569 -17.82 14.69 -10.36
CA ASP A 569 -19.27 14.82 -10.10
C ASP A 569 -20.09 13.77 -10.85
N SER A 570 -19.70 13.49 -12.10
CA SER A 570 -20.32 12.42 -12.90
C SER A 570 -20.11 11.04 -12.26
N GLY A 571 -18.89 10.75 -11.79
CA GLY A 571 -18.54 9.50 -11.12
C GLY A 571 -19.26 9.34 -9.79
N ASN A 572 -19.33 10.40 -8.99
CA ASN A 572 -20.02 10.39 -7.69
C ASN A 572 -21.51 10.12 -7.86
N LEU A 573 -22.18 10.82 -8.76
CA LEU A 573 -23.61 10.60 -9.02
C LEU A 573 -23.88 9.19 -9.55
N ALA A 574 -23.06 8.68 -10.47
CA ALA A 574 -23.18 7.32 -10.99
C ALA A 574 -22.99 6.27 -9.88
N GLY A 575 -21.98 6.45 -9.01
CA GLY A 575 -21.76 5.59 -7.83
C GLY A 575 -22.93 5.61 -6.86
N CYS A 576 -23.51 6.79 -6.61
CA CYS A 576 -24.68 6.94 -5.77
C CYS A 576 -25.92 6.23 -6.37
N PHE A 577 -26.13 6.33 -7.67
CA PHE A 577 -27.23 5.63 -8.34
C PHE A 577 -27.08 4.10 -8.28
N ILE A 578 -25.87 3.58 -8.39
CA ILE A 578 -25.57 2.15 -8.25
C ILE A 578 -25.94 1.66 -6.82
N VAL A 579 -25.47 2.37 -5.79
CA VAL A 579 -25.79 2.04 -4.40
C VAL A 579 -27.29 2.12 -4.14
N LEU A 580 -27.93 3.17 -4.62
CA LEU A 580 -29.36 3.41 -4.47
C LEU A 580 -30.19 2.30 -5.13
N LYS A 581 -29.81 1.88 -6.35
CA LYS A 581 -30.43 0.77 -7.07
C LYS A 581 -30.36 -0.51 -6.23
N GLN A 582 -29.19 -0.82 -5.68
CA GLN A 582 -28.99 -2.03 -4.87
C GLN A 582 -29.76 -1.95 -3.54
N GLY A 583 -29.81 -0.78 -2.90
CA GLY A 583 -30.65 -0.57 -1.71
C GLY A 583 -32.14 -0.77 -1.98
N ILE A 584 -32.63 -0.35 -3.16
CA ILE A 584 -34.04 -0.60 -3.56
C ILE A 584 -34.23 -2.10 -3.89
N GLU A 585 -33.25 -2.78 -4.48
CA GLU A 585 -33.31 -4.22 -4.77
C GLU A 585 -33.49 -5.06 -3.50
N GLU A 586 -32.87 -4.68 -2.38
CA GLU A 586 -33.05 -5.34 -1.08
C GLU A 586 -34.53 -5.37 -0.66
N PHE A 587 -35.27 -4.30 -0.93
CA PHE A 587 -36.71 -4.25 -0.59
C PHE A 587 -37.55 -5.21 -1.43
N LEU A 588 -37.17 -5.42 -2.70
CA LEU A 588 -37.82 -6.40 -3.57
C LEU A 588 -37.60 -7.83 -3.12
N GLN A 589 -36.55 -8.10 -2.37
CA GLN A 589 -36.24 -9.43 -1.83
C GLN A 589 -36.97 -9.71 -0.49
N LEU A 590 -37.57 -8.68 0.14
CA LEU A 590 -38.29 -8.86 1.38
C LEU A 590 -39.56 -9.69 1.20
N PRO A 591 -39.90 -10.58 2.17
CA PRO A 591 -41.23 -11.23 2.20
C PRO A 591 -42.38 -10.20 2.24
N ASP A 592 -43.51 -10.53 1.64
CA ASP A 592 -44.65 -9.63 1.55
C ASP A 592 -45.12 -9.07 2.90
N SER A 593 -45.10 -9.91 3.93
CA SER A 593 -45.44 -9.46 5.30
C SER A 593 -44.50 -8.42 5.86
N THR A 594 -43.21 -8.55 5.58
CA THR A 594 -42.16 -7.62 6.04
C THR A 594 -42.22 -6.32 5.21
N LEU A 595 -42.40 -6.42 3.89
CA LEU A 595 -42.53 -5.28 3.02
C LEU A 595 -43.80 -4.47 3.32
N ALA A 596 -44.93 -5.13 3.60
CA ALA A 596 -46.17 -4.47 4.02
C ALA A 596 -45.98 -3.67 5.32
N LEU A 597 -45.24 -4.24 6.28
CA LEU A 597 -44.91 -3.57 7.54
C LEU A 597 -44.00 -2.36 7.31
N ALA A 598 -42.97 -2.52 6.47
CA ALA A 598 -42.03 -1.43 6.14
C ALA A 598 -42.71 -0.27 5.38
N LEU A 599 -43.75 -0.57 4.60
CA LEU A 599 -44.57 0.40 3.87
C LEU A 599 -45.74 0.95 4.71
N GLU A 600 -45.87 0.50 5.97
CA GLU A 600 -46.99 0.89 6.87
C GLU A 600 -48.40 0.58 6.30
N LEU A 601 -48.53 -0.47 5.49
CA LEU A 601 -49.81 -0.85 4.92
C LEU A 601 -50.72 -1.50 5.98
N PRO A 602 -52.00 -1.13 6.05
CA PRO A 602 -52.90 -1.69 7.05
C PRO A 602 -53.08 -3.21 6.88
N PRO A 603 -52.90 -4.01 7.95
CA PRO A 603 -52.96 -5.46 7.88
C PRO A 603 -54.37 -5.92 7.54
N GLY A 604 -54.53 -6.89 6.63
CA GLY A 604 -55.81 -7.51 6.28
C GLY A 604 -56.72 -6.67 5.40
N SER A 605 -56.26 -5.56 4.82
CA SER A 605 -57.09 -4.82 3.86
C SER A 605 -57.26 -5.61 2.56
N ALA A 606 -58.46 -5.58 1.97
CA ALA A 606 -58.77 -6.27 0.70
C ALA A 606 -57.84 -5.86 -0.46
N ASN A 607 -57.21 -4.70 -0.35
CA ASN A 607 -56.28 -4.13 -1.36
C ASN A 607 -54.82 -4.27 -1.03
N GLN A 608 -54.43 -4.91 0.08
CA GLN A 608 -53.03 -4.99 0.52
C GLN A 608 -52.14 -5.66 -0.53
N ALA A 609 -52.59 -6.77 -1.11
CA ALA A 609 -51.85 -7.48 -2.15
C ALA A 609 -51.67 -6.63 -3.42
N GLN A 610 -52.66 -5.89 -3.81
CA GLN A 610 -52.61 -4.98 -4.98
C GLN A 610 -51.66 -3.82 -4.71
N GLN A 611 -51.69 -3.22 -3.54
CA GLN A 611 -50.77 -2.15 -3.14
C GLN A 611 -49.31 -2.64 -3.07
N LEU A 612 -49.09 -3.85 -2.58
CA LEU A 612 -47.75 -4.45 -2.57
C LEU A 612 -47.22 -4.67 -4.01
N LEU A 613 -48.07 -5.14 -4.92
CA LEU A 613 -47.69 -5.33 -6.33
C LEU A 613 -47.31 -4.00 -6.98
N GLU A 614 -48.17 -2.97 -6.81
CA GLU A 614 -47.90 -1.61 -7.33
C GLU A 614 -46.57 -1.04 -6.79
N ARG A 615 -46.28 -1.22 -5.49
CA ARG A 615 -45.02 -0.77 -4.90
C ARG A 615 -43.80 -1.54 -5.40
N ARG A 616 -43.94 -2.86 -5.63
CA ARG A 616 -42.87 -3.66 -6.26
C ARG A 616 -42.60 -3.20 -7.70
N GLU A 617 -43.65 -2.91 -8.47
CA GLU A 617 -43.48 -2.36 -9.82
C GLU A 617 -42.86 -0.98 -9.81
N GLU A 618 -43.21 -0.10 -8.87
CA GLU A 618 -42.59 1.20 -8.68
C GLU A 618 -41.10 1.07 -8.36
N CYS A 619 -40.71 0.20 -7.42
CA CYS A 619 -39.31 -0.08 -7.10
C CYS A 619 -38.55 -0.60 -8.32
N GLN A 620 -39.13 -1.54 -9.09
CA GLN A 620 -38.49 -2.07 -10.30
C GLN A 620 -38.30 -0.98 -11.37
N GLN A 621 -39.28 -0.09 -11.55
CA GLN A 621 -39.15 1.05 -12.48
C GLN A 621 -38.08 2.03 -12.03
N LEU A 622 -38.01 2.36 -10.73
CA LEU A 622 -36.95 3.22 -10.19
C LEU A 622 -35.57 2.62 -10.42
N MET A 623 -35.37 1.34 -10.15
CA MET A 623 -34.09 0.65 -10.42
C MET A 623 -33.68 0.73 -11.89
N ASN A 624 -34.61 0.46 -12.80
CA ASN A 624 -34.37 0.50 -14.24
C ASN A 624 -33.99 1.93 -14.69
N ARG A 625 -34.70 2.95 -14.19
CA ARG A 625 -34.42 4.35 -14.47
C ARG A 625 -33.03 4.76 -13.98
N LEU A 626 -32.67 4.44 -12.72
CA LEU A 626 -31.37 4.72 -12.14
C LEU A 626 -30.25 4.11 -12.98
N MET A 627 -30.38 2.83 -13.34
CA MET A 627 -29.33 2.15 -14.13
C MET A 627 -29.25 2.68 -15.56
N ALA A 628 -30.39 3.00 -16.19
CA ALA A 628 -30.40 3.64 -17.50
C ALA A 628 -29.61 4.96 -17.49
N ARG A 629 -29.76 5.78 -16.44
CA ARG A 629 -29.01 7.05 -16.31
C ARG A 629 -27.51 6.80 -16.16
N VAL A 630 -27.09 5.79 -15.38
CA VAL A 630 -25.67 5.40 -15.26
C VAL A 630 -25.11 4.97 -16.63
N MET A 631 -25.88 4.16 -17.38
CA MET A 631 -25.41 3.66 -18.67
C MET A 631 -25.36 4.74 -19.76
N GLU A 632 -26.20 5.78 -19.68
CA GLU A 632 -26.18 6.90 -20.62
C GLU A 632 -24.98 7.85 -20.46
N MET A 633 -24.35 7.93 -19.29
CA MET A 633 -23.14 8.75 -19.09
C MET A 633 -21.97 8.20 -19.90
N ASP A 634 -21.53 8.92 -20.94
CA ASP A 634 -20.40 8.53 -21.77
C ASP A 634 -19.07 9.06 -21.22
N PHE A 635 -18.41 8.26 -20.39
CA PHE A 635 -17.11 8.63 -19.80
C PHE A 635 -15.96 8.73 -20.82
N LYS A 636 -16.12 8.23 -22.06
CA LYS A 636 -15.12 8.42 -23.11
C LYS A 636 -14.93 9.90 -23.49
N LEU A 637 -15.99 10.71 -23.36
CA LEU A 637 -15.92 12.16 -23.57
C LEU A 637 -14.80 12.83 -22.74
N LEU A 638 -14.59 12.32 -21.52
CA LEU A 638 -13.67 12.91 -20.53
C LEU A 638 -12.30 12.21 -20.50
N PHE A 639 -12.06 11.25 -21.38
CA PHE A 639 -10.89 10.36 -21.32
C PHE A 639 -9.89 10.62 -22.44
N ASP A 640 -8.61 10.75 -22.11
CA ASP A 640 -7.49 10.80 -23.06
C ASP A 640 -6.98 9.38 -23.36
N GLU A 641 -7.32 8.88 -24.54
CA GLU A 641 -6.89 7.54 -24.96
C GLU A 641 -5.37 7.38 -25.13
N LYS A 642 -4.64 8.44 -25.44
CA LYS A 642 -3.18 8.39 -25.58
C LYS A 642 -2.49 8.33 -24.24
N ARG A 643 -2.91 9.15 -23.29
CA ARG A 643 -2.38 9.19 -21.93
C ARG A 643 -2.97 8.11 -21.03
N GLN A 644 -4.14 7.57 -21.38
CA GLN A 644 -4.92 6.63 -20.57
C GLN A 644 -5.30 7.23 -19.22
N LEU A 645 -5.71 8.50 -19.19
CA LEU A 645 -6.08 9.27 -17.99
C LEU A 645 -7.34 10.09 -18.25
N PHE A 646 -8.11 10.34 -17.19
CA PHE A 646 -9.22 11.27 -17.23
C PHE A 646 -8.74 12.72 -17.10
N HIS A 647 -9.31 13.62 -17.92
CA HIS A 647 -9.26 15.05 -17.69
C HIS A 647 -10.09 15.41 -16.43
N ILE A 648 -9.82 16.57 -15.82
CA ILE A 648 -10.64 17.08 -14.72
C ILE A 648 -12.07 17.27 -15.15
N GLY A 649 -12.28 17.83 -16.37
CA GLY A 649 -13.60 17.97 -16.94
C GLY A 649 -13.59 18.54 -18.35
N PHE A 650 -14.78 18.92 -18.79
CA PHE A 650 -15.05 19.45 -20.13
C PHE A 650 -15.81 20.78 -20.05
N GLN A 651 -15.28 21.83 -20.67
CA GLN A 651 -15.88 23.15 -20.79
C GLN A 651 -16.78 23.18 -22.03
N VAL A 652 -18.11 23.12 -21.85
CA VAL A 652 -19.06 22.94 -22.94
C VAL A 652 -19.14 24.21 -23.81
N GLU A 653 -19.02 25.42 -23.22
CA GLU A 653 -19.13 26.68 -23.93
C GLU A 653 -18.05 26.87 -25.01
N VAL A 654 -16.86 26.37 -24.75
CA VAL A 654 -15.70 26.45 -25.65
C VAL A 654 -15.33 25.09 -26.28
N ALA A 655 -16.13 24.06 -26.01
CA ALA A 655 -15.93 22.69 -26.48
C ALA A 655 -14.49 22.15 -26.23
N LYS A 656 -13.95 22.43 -25.05
CA LYS A 656 -12.56 22.08 -24.69
C LYS A 656 -12.50 21.24 -23.45
N LEU A 657 -11.68 20.15 -23.48
CA LEU A 657 -11.24 19.42 -22.30
C LEU A 657 -10.23 20.27 -21.50
N ASP A 658 -10.25 20.15 -20.19
CA ASP A 658 -9.23 20.77 -19.35
C ASP A 658 -7.84 20.20 -19.65
N ASP A 659 -6.81 21.02 -19.50
CA ASP A 659 -5.43 20.63 -19.77
C ASP A 659 -4.83 19.74 -18.63
N ALA A 660 -5.50 19.69 -17.46
CA ALA A 660 -5.11 18.91 -16.30
C ALA A 660 -5.82 17.55 -16.24
N TYR A 661 -5.18 16.59 -15.58
CA TYR A 661 -5.61 15.19 -15.50
C TYR A 661 -5.72 14.72 -14.06
N TYR A 662 -6.59 13.74 -13.82
CA TYR A 662 -6.56 12.91 -12.62
C TYR A 662 -5.53 11.80 -12.80
N ASP A 663 -4.28 12.12 -12.53
CA ASP A 663 -3.12 11.24 -12.75
C ASP A 663 -2.66 10.49 -11.51
N LEU A 664 -3.20 10.79 -10.32
CA LEU A 664 -2.86 10.13 -9.06
C LEU A 664 -3.90 9.10 -8.63
N PHE A 665 -3.45 7.96 -8.13
CA PHE A 665 -4.32 6.89 -7.64
C PHE A 665 -5.04 7.26 -6.34
N ALA A 666 -4.38 8.01 -5.46
CA ALA A 666 -4.97 8.58 -4.25
C ALA A 666 -5.73 9.87 -4.61
N SER A 667 -6.94 9.71 -5.13
CA SER A 667 -7.86 10.77 -5.54
C SER A 667 -9.30 10.30 -5.38
N GLU A 668 -10.20 11.23 -5.17
CA GLU A 668 -11.66 11.04 -5.20
C GLU A 668 -12.16 10.59 -6.58
N ALA A 669 -11.48 11.00 -7.66
CA ALA A 669 -11.78 10.58 -9.03
C ALA A 669 -11.63 9.05 -9.26
N ARG A 670 -11.06 8.32 -8.30
CA ARG A 670 -10.94 6.86 -8.33
C ARG A 670 -12.29 6.16 -8.49
N LEU A 671 -13.37 6.73 -7.92
CA LEU A 671 -14.73 6.20 -8.07
C LEU A 671 -15.19 6.29 -9.52
N ALA A 672 -15.03 7.45 -10.18
CA ALA A 672 -15.34 7.62 -11.60
C ALA A 672 -14.54 6.66 -12.49
N SER A 673 -13.25 6.50 -12.20
CA SER A 673 -12.36 5.57 -12.91
C SER A 673 -12.85 4.12 -12.78
N PHE A 674 -13.24 3.70 -11.58
CA PHE A 674 -13.74 2.35 -11.32
C PHE A 674 -15.03 2.07 -12.10
N ILE A 675 -15.99 2.98 -12.06
CA ILE A 675 -17.28 2.86 -12.75
C ILE A 675 -17.10 2.84 -14.27
N ALA A 676 -16.29 3.74 -14.83
CA ALA A 676 -16.03 3.79 -16.27
C ALA A 676 -15.38 2.50 -16.79
N ILE A 677 -14.52 1.86 -16.00
CA ILE A 677 -13.93 0.55 -16.31
C ILE A 677 -15.00 -0.54 -16.23
N ALA A 678 -15.80 -0.57 -15.17
CA ALA A 678 -16.86 -1.57 -14.99
C ALA A 678 -17.89 -1.50 -16.11
N LYS A 679 -18.28 -0.30 -16.56
CA LYS A 679 -19.15 -0.10 -17.74
C LYS A 679 -18.52 -0.52 -19.08
N GLY A 680 -17.20 -0.67 -19.14
CA GLY A 680 -16.48 -0.91 -20.39
C GLY A 680 -16.25 0.34 -21.25
N ASP A 681 -16.49 1.55 -20.74
CA ASP A 681 -16.20 2.82 -21.44
C ASP A 681 -14.68 3.01 -21.58
N VAL A 682 -13.92 2.58 -20.58
CA VAL A 682 -12.47 2.74 -20.49
C VAL A 682 -11.83 1.39 -20.18
N ALA A 683 -10.68 1.12 -20.79
CA ALA A 683 -9.96 -0.13 -20.57
C ALA A 683 -9.36 -0.16 -19.14
N GLU A 684 -9.30 -1.34 -18.51
CA GLU A 684 -8.71 -1.55 -17.19
C GLU A 684 -7.25 -1.07 -17.06
N LYS A 685 -6.55 -0.90 -18.20
CA LYS A 685 -5.19 -0.33 -18.26
C LYS A 685 -5.10 1.06 -17.61
N HIS A 686 -6.17 1.85 -17.67
CA HIS A 686 -6.28 3.14 -17.01
C HIS A 686 -5.99 3.03 -15.50
N TRP A 687 -6.59 2.04 -14.80
CA TRP A 687 -6.39 1.85 -13.36
C TRP A 687 -4.93 1.73 -12.96
N PHE A 688 -4.13 1.07 -13.79
CA PHE A 688 -2.70 0.88 -13.57
C PHE A 688 -1.83 2.04 -14.08
N ARG A 689 -2.42 2.96 -14.86
CA ARG A 689 -1.74 4.15 -15.34
C ARG A 689 -1.68 5.27 -14.30
N MET A 690 -2.67 5.33 -13.40
CA MET A 690 -2.66 6.30 -12.31
C MET A 690 -1.45 6.12 -11.39
N GLY A 691 -0.78 7.22 -11.06
CA GLY A 691 0.45 7.28 -10.27
C GLY A 691 0.28 6.77 -8.85
N ARG A 692 1.25 5.99 -8.37
CA ARG A 692 1.27 5.37 -7.02
C ARG A 692 2.51 5.79 -6.23
N GLN A 693 2.86 7.06 -6.33
CA GLN A 693 3.97 7.63 -5.56
C GLN A 693 3.72 7.52 -4.07
N LEU A 694 4.74 7.11 -3.34
CA LEU A 694 4.70 6.95 -1.90
C LEU A 694 5.44 8.10 -1.20
N THR A 695 4.87 8.55 -0.10
CA THR A 695 5.52 9.44 0.85
C THR A 695 5.70 8.74 2.19
N GLN A 696 6.72 9.16 2.93
CA GLN A 696 6.91 8.68 4.29
C GLN A 696 6.08 9.54 5.26
N SER A 697 5.25 8.88 6.05
CA SER A 697 4.44 9.49 7.10
C SER A 697 4.81 8.88 8.45
N GLY A 698 5.73 9.50 9.16
CA GLY A 698 6.28 8.95 10.40
C GLY A 698 7.04 7.65 10.15
N ASP A 699 6.56 6.56 10.74
CA ASP A 699 7.01 5.16 10.55
C ASP A 699 6.21 4.41 9.50
N MET A 700 5.20 5.03 8.91
CA MET A 700 4.33 4.48 7.87
C MET A 700 4.57 5.13 6.51
N ARG A 701 4.01 4.54 5.47
CA ARG A 701 4.02 5.06 4.11
C ARG A 701 2.61 5.20 3.58
N ALA A 702 2.37 6.28 2.84
CA ALA A 702 1.09 6.57 2.21
C ALA A 702 1.29 6.93 0.75
N LEU A 703 0.29 6.68 -0.07
CA LEU A 703 0.21 7.25 -1.41
C LEU A 703 0.13 8.78 -1.31
N LEU A 704 0.80 9.48 -2.21
CA LEU A 704 0.65 10.92 -2.39
C LEU A 704 -0.66 11.22 -3.11
N SER A 705 -1.38 12.25 -2.64
CA SER A 705 -2.46 12.90 -3.38
C SER A 705 -2.03 14.28 -3.90
N TRP A 706 -2.90 14.99 -4.59
CA TRP A 706 -2.58 16.32 -5.09
C TRP A 706 -2.52 17.35 -3.95
N SER A 707 -3.58 17.44 -3.17
CA SER A 707 -3.70 18.44 -2.10
C SER A 707 -3.41 17.89 -0.70
N GLY A 708 -3.44 16.57 -0.48
CA GLY A 708 -3.25 15.97 0.86
C GLY A 708 -4.47 16.11 1.76
N THR A 709 -5.67 16.23 1.18
CA THR A 709 -6.94 16.38 1.91
C THR A 709 -7.48 15.02 2.38
N MET A 710 -8.25 15.02 3.48
CA MET A 710 -8.98 13.81 3.89
C MET A 710 -10.00 13.36 2.84
N PHE A 711 -10.59 14.31 2.13
CA PHE A 711 -11.56 14.07 1.06
C PHE A 711 -10.98 13.20 -0.05
N GLU A 712 -9.82 13.58 -0.63
CA GLU A 712 -9.15 12.82 -1.70
C GLU A 712 -8.91 11.36 -1.33
N TYR A 713 -8.60 11.08 -0.06
CA TYR A 713 -8.32 9.73 0.41
C TYR A 713 -9.57 8.93 0.79
N LEU A 714 -10.49 9.52 1.59
CA LEU A 714 -11.52 8.76 2.30
C LEU A 714 -12.91 8.86 1.68
N MET A 715 -13.21 9.88 0.84
CA MET A 715 -14.51 9.97 0.18
C MET A 715 -14.88 8.69 -0.59
N PRO A 716 -13.99 8.07 -1.38
CA PRO A 716 -14.34 6.82 -2.07
C PRO A 716 -14.71 5.66 -1.13
N LEU A 717 -14.23 5.65 0.12
CA LEU A 717 -14.58 4.63 1.12
C LEU A 717 -16.04 4.67 1.55
N LEU A 718 -16.78 5.71 1.25
CA LEU A 718 -18.21 5.75 1.51
C LEU A 718 -18.97 4.64 0.76
N VAL A 719 -18.48 4.29 -0.44
CA VAL A 719 -19.13 3.30 -1.31
C VAL A 719 -18.18 2.19 -1.77
N MET A 720 -16.86 2.47 -1.92
CA MET A 720 -15.89 1.47 -2.32
C MET A 720 -15.34 0.71 -1.10
N ARG A 721 -15.32 -0.62 -1.20
CA ARG A 721 -14.81 -1.50 -0.12
C ARG A 721 -13.32 -1.32 0.10
N ASN A 722 -12.92 -1.27 1.37
CA ASN A 722 -11.51 -1.42 1.76
C ASN A 722 -11.15 -2.91 1.84
N TYR A 723 -10.01 -3.26 1.26
CA TYR A 723 -9.47 -4.62 1.31
C TYR A 723 -8.26 -4.65 2.25
N PRO A 724 -8.34 -5.35 3.39
CA PRO A 724 -7.26 -5.42 4.36
C PRO A 724 -5.94 -5.89 3.76
N GLY A 725 -4.83 -5.28 4.15
CA GLY A 725 -3.50 -5.63 3.68
C GLY A 725 -3.21 -5.22 2.24
N THR A 726 -3.94 -4.24 1.70
CA THR A 726 -3.64 -3.62 0.40
C THR A 726 -2.92 -2.30 0.56
N LEU A 727 -2.38 -1.78 -0.55
CA LEU A 727 -1.73 -0.46 -0.59
C LEU A 727 -2.67 0.68 -0.13
N LEU A 728 -3.96 0.61 -0.47
CA LEU A 728 -4.95 1.60 -0.03
C LEU A 728 -5.25 1.48 1.47
N ASP A 729 -5.39 0.28 2.01
CA ASP A 729 -5.63 0.03 3.44
C ASP A 729 -4.50 0.63 4.30
N GLU A 730 -3.25 0.36 3.94
CA GLU A 730 -2.09 0.97 4.59
C GLU A 730 -2.06 2.49 4.43
N THR A 731 -2.45 3.00 3.24
CA THR A 731 -2.54 4.43 2.98
C THR A 731 -3.57 5.10 3.88
N TYR A 732 -4.78 4.57 4.00
CA TYR A 732 -5.83 5.15 4.84
C TYR A 732 -5.39 5.25 6.31
N THR A 733 -4.80 4.17 6.81
CA THR A 733 -4.26 4.15 8.18
C THR A 733 -3.14 5.18 8.36
N ALA A 734 -2.22 5.28 7.41
CA ALA A 734 -1.11 6.23 7.45
C ALA A 734 -1.58 7.70 7.36
N VAL A 735 -2.58 7.97 6.52
CA VAL A 735 -3.17 9.31 6.35
C VAL A 735 -3.85 9.79 7.63
N VAL A 736 -4.72 8.97 8.22
CA VAL A 736 -5.41 9.33 9.47
C VAL A 736 -4.41 9.57 10.60
N ARG A 737 -3.39 8.71 10.74
CA ARG A 737 -2.31 8.94 11.71
C ARG A 737 -1.53 10.21 11.44
N ARG A 738 -1.23 10.52 10.19
CA ARG A 738 -0.52 11.76 9.85
C ARG A 738 -1.35 13.00 10.21
N GLN A 739 -2.64 12.96 9.96
CA GLN A 739 -3.57 14.01 10.38
C GLN A 739 -3.53 14.22 11.91
N GLN A 740 -3.60 13.13 12.68
CA GLN A 740 -3.51 13.17 14.15
C GLN A 740 -2.17 13.75 14.62
N GLN A 741 -1.06 13.29 14.04
CA GLN A 741 0.29 13.79 14.34
C GLN A 741 0.42 15.27 14.01
N TYR A 742 -0.08 15.70 12.85
CA TYR A 742 -0.05 17.11 12.45
C TYR A 742 -0.86 17.99 13.43
N GLY A 743 -2.03 17.53 13.83
CA GLY A 743 -2.80 18.23 14.88
C GLY A 743 -1.99 18.44 16.15
N VAL A 744 -1.30 17.40 16.63
CA VAL A 744 -0.41 17.50 17.80
C VAL A 744 0.77 18.46 17.55
N GLU A 745 1.41 18.38 16.37
CA GLU A 745 2.54 19.25 15.99
C GLU A 745 2.19 20.75 16.01
N VAL A 746 0.95 21.08 15.61
CA VAL A 746 0.47 22.48 15.55
C VAL A 746 -0.39 22.88 16.74
N GLY A 747 -0.66 21.95 17.68
CA GLY A 747 -1.47 22.19 18.87
C GLY A 747 -2.96 22.41 18.58
N LEU A 748 -3.52 21.76 17.53
CA LEU A 748 -4.90 21.92 17.06
C LEU A 748 -5.62 20.57 17.01
N PRO A 749 -6.97 20.56 16.98
CA PRO A 749 -7.71 19.39 16.53
C PRO A 749 -7.28 18.98 15.12
N TRP A 750 -7.45 17.72 14.80
CA TRP A 750 -7.12 17.22 13.47
C TRP A 750 -8.37 17.14 12.57
N GLY A 751 -8.17 16.99 11.26
CA GLY A 751 -9.25 16.93 10.27
C GLY A 751 -9.07 17.97 9.17
N VAL A 752 -7.82 18.12 8.67
CA VAL A 752 -7.52 19.05 7.58
C VAL A 752 -8.04 18.48 6.27
N SER A 753 -8.93 19.21 5.62
CA SER A 753 -9.52 18.84 4.34
C SER A 753 -10.03 20.08 3.59
N GLU A 754 -10.50 19.90 2.38
CA GLU A 754 -11.15 20.97 1.66
C GLU A 754 -12.44 21.42 2.36
N SER A 755 -12.62 22.71 2.46
CA SER A 755 -13.78 23.28 3.17
C SER A 755 -13.93 24.78 2.89
N GLY A 756 -15.06 25.33 3.32
CA GLY A 756 -15.21 26.76 3.51
C GLY A 756 -14.20 27.27 4.57
N PHE A 757 -13.78 28.52 4.45
CA PHE A 757 -12.87 29.16 5.40
C PHE A 757 -13.31 30.60 5.72
N ASN A 758 -12.73 31.23 6.75
CA ASN A 758 -13.16 32.54 7.23
C ASN A 758 -12.68 33.69 6.31
N ALA A 759 -13.05 33.61 5.04
CA ALA A 759 -13.00 34.70 4.08
C ALA A 759 -14.30 34.71 3.29
N ARG A 760 -14.83 35.89 3.02
CA ARG A 760 -16.12 36.07 2.35
C ARG A 760 -15.97 36.81 1.04
N ASP A 761 -16.78 36.50 0.07
CA ASP A 761 -16.89 37.27 -1.17
C ASP A 761 -17.71 38.55 -0.97
N GLN A 762 -17.95 39.31 -2.07
CA GLN A 762 -18.73 40.54 -2.05
C GLN A 762 -20.21 40.33 -1.68
N GLN A 763 -20.74 39.09 -1.83
CA GLN A 763 -22.08 38.67 -1.48
C GLN A 763 -22.14 38.08 -0.08
N PHE A 764 -21.05 38.18 0.71
CA PHE A 764 -20.92 37.60 2.06
C PHE A 764 -20.92 36.05 2.12
N ASN A 765 -20.73 35.36 0.99
CA ASN A 765 -20.57 33.91 0.99
C ASN A 765 -19.16 33.53 1.44
N TYR A 766 -19.05 32.50 2.25
CA TYR A 766 -17.75 31.90 2.59
C TYR A 766 -17.07 31.34 1.34
N GLN A 767 -15.79 31.62 1.21
CA GLN A 767 -14.95 31.05 0.15
C GLN A 767 -14.60 29.60 0.50
N TYR A 768 -14.27 28.80 -0.54
CA TYR A 768 -13.96 27.38 -0.44
C TYR A 768 -12.58 27.09 -1.02
N LEU A 769 -11.77 26.25 -0.32
CA LEU A 769 -10.42 25.91 -0.78
C LEU A 769 -10.04 24.50 -0.32
N ALA A 770 -9.19 23.80 -1.11
CA ALA A 770 -8.58 22.53 -0.71
C ALA A 770 -7.39 22.77 0.23
N PHE A 771 -7.59 22.49 1.53
CA PHE A 771 -6.56 22.49 2.56
C PHE A 771 -6.04 21.07 2.76
N GLY A 772 -4.74 20.90 2.88
CA GLY A 772 -4.14 19.58 3.01
C GLY A 772 -3.05 19.50 4.08
N THR A 773 -2.77 18.27 4.47
CA THR A 773 -1.74 18.00 5.49
C THR A 773 -0.36 17.98 4.86
N PRO A 774 0.61 18.74 5.41
CA PRO A 774 1.98 18.69 4.92
C PRO A 774 2.57 17.28 4.94
N GLY A 775 3.21 16.91 3.82
CA GLY A 775 3.79 15.59 3.62
C GLY A 775 2.87 14.55 2.95
N LEU A 776 1.58 14.86 2.76
CA LEU A 776 0.63 13.98 2.06
C LEU A 776 0.28 14.46 0.64
N GLY A 777 0.44 15.77 0.37
CA GLY A 777 0.10 16.37 -0.92
C GLY A 777 1.31 16.89 -1.70
N LEU A 778 1.19 16.92 -3.02
CA LEU A 778 2.16 17.53 -3.94
C LEU A 778 2.05 19.06 -3.97
N LYS A 779 0.87 19.61 -3.67
CA LYS A 779 0.61 21.05 -3.61
C LYS A 779 1.56 21.75 -2.62
N ARG A 780 2.13 22.87 -3.04
CA ARG A 780 3.02 23.66 -2.17
C ARG A 780 2.22 24.56 -1.23
N GLY A 781 2.83 24.90 -0.08
CA GLY A 781 2.24 25.87 0.87
C GLY A 781 1.18 25.29 1.81
N LEU A 782 1.02 23.96 1.89
CA LEU A 782 0.01 23.31 2.74
C LEU A 782 0.08 23.67 4.25
N ALA A 783 1.23 24.13 4.73
CA ALA A 783 1.40 24.56 6.12
C ALA A 783 0.98 26.02 6.38
N ALA A 784 0.66 26.80 5.35
CA ALA A 784 0.31 28.21 5.48
C ALA A 784 -1.06 28.40 6.12
N ASP A 785 -2.01 27.56 5.78
CA ASP A 785 -3.38 27.60 6.26
C ASP A 785 -3.62 26.58 7.37
N ARG A 786 -4.39 26.95 8.39
CA ARG A 786 -4.73 26.12 9.54
C ARG A 786 -6.25 26.03 9.67
N VAL A 787 -6.87 25.25 8.78
CA VAL A 787 -8.33 25.05 8.74
C VAL A 787 -8.63 23.59 9.06
N VAL A 788 -9.53 23.37 10.01
CA VAL A 788 -9.99 22.04 10.44
C VAL A 788 -11.45 21.89 10.07
N ALA A 789 -11.77 20.89 9.25
CA ALA A 789 -13.10 20.55 8.80
C ALA A 789 -13.65 19.34 9.59
N PRO A 790 -14.71 19.51 10.39
CA PRO A 790 -15.25 18.42 11.21
C PRO A 790 -15.69 17.19 10.43
N TYR A 791 -16.26 17.34 9.22
CA TYR A 791 -16.68 16.21 8.40
C TYR A 791 -15.50 15.25 8.06
N ALA A 792 -14.28 15.79 7.94
CA ALA A 792 -13.09 14.99 7.69
C ALA A 792 -12.78 14.04 8.85
N THR A 793 -13.04 14.47 10.09
CA THR A 793 -12.98 13.60 11.27
C THR A 793 -14.04 12.51 11.23
N VAL A 794 -15.25 12.84 10.77
CA VAL A 794 -16.34 11.85 10.64
C VAL A 794 -16.01 10.81 9.57
N LEU A 795 -15.42 11.20 8.42
CA LEU A 795 -14.91 10.26 7.42
C LEU A 795 -13.88 9.26 8.00
N ALA A 796 -13.06 9.71 8.94
CA ALA A 796 -12.04 8.87 9.58
C ALA A 796 -12.60 7.79 10.51
N LEU A 797 -13.91 7.80 10.83
CA LEU A 797 -14.60 6.69 11.56
C LEU A 797 -14.36 5.33 10.88
N ALA A 798 -14.26 5.30 9.55
CA ALA A 798 -13.98 4.08 8.79
C ALA A 798 -12.58 3.48 9.08
N VAL A 799 -11.65 4.26 9.65
CA VAL A 799 -10.23 3.88 9.84
C VAL A 799 -9.85 3.82 11.33
N ASP A 800 -10.16 4.88 12.10
CA ASP A 800 -9.89 4.98 13.55
C ASP A 800 -11.13 5.52 14.28
N PRO A 801 -12.14 4.66 14.56
CA PRO A 801 -13.37 5.08 15.22
C PRO A 801 -13.14 5.79 16.56
N ALA A 802 -12.26 5.23 17.40
CA ALA A 802 -12.01 5.79 18.73
C ALA A 802 -11.28 7.14 18.69
N GLY A 803 -10.32 7.30 17.77
CA GLY A 803 -9.64 8.56 17.53
C GLY A 803 -10.58 9.64 17.00
N ALA A 804 -11.45 9.26 16.07
CA ALA A 804 -12.47 10.14 15.50
C ALA A 804 -13.46 10.61 16.58
N MET A 805 -13.98 9.71 17.44
CA MET A 805 -14.89 10.08 18.53
C MET A 805 -14.27 11.07 19.51
N ARG A 806 -13.02 10.87 19.92
CA ARG A 806 -12.32 11.82 20.80
C ARG A 806 -12.19 13.20 20.13
N ASN A 807 -11.88 13.24 18.85
CA ASN A 807 -11.72 14.52 18.14
C ASN A 807 -13.08 15.21 17.90
N ILE A 808 -14.13 14.46 17.59
CA ILE A 808 -15.53 14.97 17.50
C ILE A 808 -15.93 15.63 18.82
N ALA A 809 -15.66 14.98 19.97
CA ALA A 809 -15.94 15.54 21.28
C ALA A 809 -15.16 16.85 21.52
N THR A 810 -13.89 16.90 21.11
CA THR A 810 -13.07 18.10 21.18
C THR A 810 -13.64 19.23 20.33
N LEU A 811 -14.01 18.97 19.08
CA LEU A 811 -14.61 19.94 18.17
C LEU A 811 -15.96 20.48 18.70
N LYS A 812 -16.80 19.60 19.24
CA LYS A 812 -18.05 20.01 19.91
C LYS A 812 -17.79 20.91 21.10
N SER A 813 -16.81 20.62 21.94
CA SER A 813 -16.43 21.48 23.08
C SER A 813 -15.94 22.88 22.67
N MET A 814 -15.50 23.03 21.43
CA MET A 814 -15.10 24.30 20.80
C MET A 814 -16.27 25.04 20.13
N GLY A 815 -17.49 24.50 20.21
CA GLY A 815 -18.69 25.11 19.62
C GLY A 815 -18.88 24.79 18.12
N ALA A 816 -18.28 23.73 17.60
CA ALA A 816 -18.42 23.34 16.21
C ALA A 816 -19.74 22.62 15.88
N GLU A 817 -20.73 22.63 16.75
CA GLU A 817 -22.03 21.96 16.57
C GLU A 817 -23.16 23.00 16.38
N ASN A 818 -24.11 22.68 15.49
CA ASN A 818 -25.32 23.47 15.24
C ASN A 818 -26.56 22.59 15.09
N LYS A 819 -27.69 23.19 14.68
CA LYS A 819 -28.98 22.50 14.39
C LYS A 819 -28.80 21.33 13.40
N TYR A 820 -27.90 21.45 12.43
CA TYR A 820 -27.67 20.48 11.33
C TYR A 820 -26.45 19.59 11.57
N GLY A 821 -25.97 19.46 12.79
CA GLY A 821 -24.80 18.67 13.13
C GLY A 821 -23.56 19.53 13.32
N MET A 822 -22.53 19.29 12.53
CA MET A 822 -21.27 20.03 12.66
C MET A 822 -21.19 21.18 11.65
N TYR A 823 -20.64 22.33 12.10
CA TYR A 823 -20.27 23.43 11.21
C TYR A 823 -19.19 23.02 10.20
N GLU A 824 -19.05 23.81 9.14
CA GLU A 824 -18.20 23.56 8.00
C GLU A 824 -16.73 23.47 8.37
N ALA A 825 -16.21 24.45 9.13
CA ALA A 825 -14.80 24.45 9.55
C ALA A 825 -14.55 25.35 10.78
N LEU A 826 -13.38 25.11 11.40
CA LEU A 826 -12.74 26.01 12.35
C LEU A 826 -11.45 26.54 11.72
N ASP A 827 -11.35 27.85 11.52
CA ASP A 827 -10.18 28.52 10.92
C ASP A 827 -9.29 29.10 12.01
N PHE A 828 -8.07 28.57 12.12
CA PHE A 828 -7.03 28.98 13.08
C PHE A 828 -5.93 29.84 12.42
N THR A 829 -6.10 30.23 11.15
CA THR A 829 -5.11 31.02 10.41
C THR A 829 -5.10 32.43 10.94
N SER A 830 -3.97 32.90 11.44
CA SER A 830 -3.82 34.16 12.19
C SER A 830 -4.41 35.38 11.48
N ASP A 831 -4.26 35.46 10.17
CA ASP A 831 -4.69 36.59 9.36
C ASP A 831 -6.21 36.61 9.12
N ARG A 832 -6.92 35.53 9.45
CA ARG A 832 -8.36 35.36 9.27
C ARG A 832 -9.14 35.23 10.58
N VAL A 833 -8.42 35.13 11.71
CA VAL A 833 -9.05 35.03 13.04
C VAL A 833 -9.37 36.45 13.56
N PRO A 834 -10.59 36.71 14.07
CA PRO A 834 -10.94 38.00 14.67
C PRO A 834 -10.03 38.36 15.84
N ARG A 835 -9.78 39.67 16.05
CA ARG A 835 -8.91 40.15 17.15
C ARG A 835 -9.47 39.71 18.49
N GLY A 836 -8.65 39.04 19.28
CA GLY A 836 -9.01 38.55 20.62
C GLY A 836 -9.54 37.12 20.65
N GLU A 837 -9.85 36.54 19.52
CA GLU A 837 -10.29 35.13 19.38
C GLU A 837 -9.12 34.19 19.10
N LYS A 838 -9.29 32.91 19.45
CA LYS A 838 -8.29 31.88 19.16
C LYS A 838 -8.50 31.22 17.79
N PHE A 839 -9.71 31.24 17.27
CA PHE A 839 -10.13 30.70 15.98
C PHE A 839 -11.46 31.33 15.54
N ALA A 840 -11.78 31.16 14.28
CA ALA A 840 -13.09 31.54 13.73
C ALA A 840 -13.89 30.31 13.34
N ILE A 841 -15.19 30.28 13.73
CA ILE A 841 -16.12 29.23 13.28
C ILE A 841 -16.69 29.66 11.93
N VAL A 842 -16.53 28.84 10.92
CA VAL A 842 -17.20 28.99 9.60
C VAL A 842 -18.63 28.47 9.74
N ARG A 843 -19.54 29.42 10.00
CA ARG A 843 -20.95 29.14 10.30
C ARG A 843 -21.75 28.83 9.04
N SER A 844 -21.32 27.77 8.36
CA SER A 844 -21.93 27.21 7.15
C SER A 844 -22.10 25.70 7.32
N VAL A 845 -22.96 25.12 6.46
CA VAL A 845 -23.20 23.68 6.36
C VAL A 845 -23.36 23.36 4.89
N MET A 846 -22.53 22.47 4.33
CA MET A 846 -22.54 22.14 2.91
C MET A 846 -23.19 20.77 2.64
N ALA A 847 -24.03 20.68 1.62
CA ALA A 847 -24.83 19.50 1.29
C ALA A 847 -23.97 18.23 1.14
N HIS A 848 -22.89 18.28 0.36
CA HIS A 848 -22.03 17.09 0.15
C HIS A 848 -21.29 16.67 1.43
N HIS A 849 -20.85 17.59 2.28
CA HIS A 849 -20.19 17.25 3.55
C HIS A 849 -21.18 16.64 4.56
N GLN A 850 -22.43 17.10 4.57
CA GLN A 850 -23.50 16.46 5.36
C GLN A 850 -23.78 15.04 4.85
N GLY A 851 -23.89 14.89 3.54
CA GLY A 851 -24.05 13.58 2.91
C GLY A 851 -22.91 12.62 3.27
N MET A 852 -21.67 13.05 3.15
CA MET A 852 -20.51 12.23 3.53
C MET A 852 -20.52 11.87 5.01
N SER A 853 -20.93 12.79 5.87
CA SER A 853 -20.96 12.57 7.32
C SER A 853 -22.01 11.51 7.69
N ILE A 854 -23.24 11.62 7.19
CA ILE A 854 -24.28 10.64 7.51
C ILE A 854 -23.97 9.25 6.92
N LEU A 855 -23.40 9.18 5.71
CA LEU A 855 -22.99 7.92 5.08
C LEU A 855 -21.85 7.23 5.85
N SER A 856 -20.87 8.01 6.35
CA SER A 856 -19.79 7.45 7.17
C SER A 856 -20.32 6.89 8.49
N ILE A 857 -21.29 7.59 9.13
CA ILE A 857 -21.94 7.12 10.35
C ILE A 857 -22.79 5.87 10.07
N ASP A 858 -23.55 5.85 8.99
CA ASP A 858 -24.35 4.70 8.60
C ASP A 858 -23.46 3.47 8.36
N ASN A 859 -22.39 3.61 7.58
CA ASN A 859 -21.44 2.52 7.35
C ASN A 859 -20.87 1.95 8.65
N ILE A 860 -20.50 2.77 9.61
CA ILE A 860 -19.92 2.27 10.88
C ILE A 860 -20.97 1.62 11.79
N LEU A 861 -22.22 2.09 11.76
CA LEU A 861 -23.31 1.55 12.57
C LEU A 861 -23.97 0.32 11.93
N GLN A 862 -24.00 0.24 10.59
CA GLN A 862 -24.62 -0.81 9.78
C GLN A 862 -23.60 -1.70 9.04
N HIS A 863 -22.38 -1.84 9.60
CA HIS A 863 -21.37 -2.78 9.11
C HIS A 863 -20.97 -2.59 7.63
N ASN A 864 -20.77 -1.35 7.18
CA ASN A 864 -20.39 -0.96 5.82
C ASN A 864 -21.45 -1.26 4.75
N ILE A 865 -22.74 -1.06 5.09
CA ILE A 865 -23.88 -1.37 4.24
C ILE A 865 -23.81 -0.72 2.85
N MET A 866 -23.35 0.54 2.76
CA MET A 866 -23.25 1.23 1.48
C MET A 866 -22.17 0.62 0.58
N GLN A 867 -21.07 0.14 1.17
CA GLN A 867 -20.02 -0.58 0.45
C GLN A 867 -20.51 -1.95 -0.03
N GLU A 868 -21.26 -2.68 0.80
CA GLU A 868 -21.88 -3.96 0.42
C GLU A 868 -22.81 -3.77 -0.78
N ARG A 869 -23.71 -2.77 -0.74
CA ARG A 869 -24.61 -2.43 -1.83
C ARG A 869 -23.87 -2.09 -3.11
N PHE A 870 -22.84 -1.23 -3.07
CA PHE A 870 -22.05 -0.87 -4.26
C PHE A 870 -21.42 -2.08 -4.93
N HIS A 871 -20.83 -3.00 -4.14
CA HIS A 871 -20.14 -4.18 -4.65
C HIS A 871 -21.06 -5.38 -4.93
N SER A 872 -22.37 -5.29 -4.65
CA SER A 872 -23.35 -6.29 -5.07
C SER A 872 -23.84 -6.07 -6.50
N GLU A 873 -23.54 -4.94 -7.13
CA GLU A 873 -23.86 -4.68 -8.53
C GLU A 873 -23.13 -5.64 -9.47
N PRO A 874 -23.84 -6.40 -10.33
CA PRO A 874 -23.24 -7.39 -11.25
C PRO A 874 -22.35 -6.79 -12.34
N MET A 875 -22.51 -5.49 -12.68
CA MET A 875 -21.67 -4.79 -13.66
C MET A 875 -20.21 -4.79 -13.21
#